data_5a7c1a3dc198049acac702104b63df8c
#
_entry.id   5a7c1a3dc198049acac702104b63df8c
#
_cell.length_a   1.000
_cell.length_b   1.000
_cell.length_c   1.000
_cell.angle_alpha   90.00
_cell.angle_beta   90.00
_cell.angle_gamma   90.00
#
_symmetry.space_group_name_H-M   'P 1'
#
loop_
_entity.id
_entity.type
_entity.pdbx_description
1 polymer ?
#
loop_
_entity_poly.entity_id
_entity_poly.type
_entity_poly.pdbx_seq_one_letter_code
_entity_poly.pdbx_strand_id
1 'polypeptide(L)'
;KFLSLVLALVMTMPLVTVSAGAKDFSDSTKIQYKEAVDVMSAVNVISGYAEGDFRPTATLTRGAAAKIICNLILGPTTAGALVADAAPYKDVPTNNTFAGYIAYCQKTGIISGYADGTFKPANSLTGYAFMKMLLGALGYDASREGYTGPNWSIAVGKRALNAGLADGLSGDFNGVKAVTREEACLYAFNMLQADMVEYEKNSTVIVGNITIKDTSDAKSKRWGSSAINDGNIDGKKGGDGYVQFAEEYFNKLVKSETTDDMGRPATKWTNKGDKIGTYADKANQTYYKNVKLGNIYSDLGMTQKDEHATVIVNGVEATDVVVSKNNDRKISSSSANDGLVGDGSIVEVYYDEDDNHVTIVVADVYVGEITSKETKAADPYVVVDSKLQMKTVDGTNYTGYTGNATHFECDTSAFAEDDIVLFTYSQAEKSIQTVVKAESTEGIVSEYTLTKSLTLADKEYKYAKNIVFDFGAENTMRTKNTYTIYTDANGLVIFVTEAEFKPTDYAFVLDAEASSQTGFKFDRAKLVLADGSVKTVYTDDNYAGYKGYIVTYRANGDNEYVLRKAPNTTFNGGTISDSMFNADSAIPTQGVLTGGKTPVRTNATTTDFFMQNGNAKVYPGNGKTLYANSETVFVVAESDRTGTTYTSYTGIKNAPSIDPKNTAVAEMVYYVRGNNLLGFVFVDATGCDVVNGRNDITFLAGKEGMSKLKTDSDNNSYYVYNAVVDGKITTVKVSYDATTLDAGVETNRVYQNVKYNNKGTIATGGADVTGYDVVENNTTGIWKLSGEYTIGLNSTTTAAASTRYTVASDAKMFIVDPDGNITK
;
A
#
# COMPACT_ATOMS: atom_id res chain seq x y z
N LYS A 1 18.16 1.61 7.22
CA LYS A 1 18.49 3.04 6.94
C LYS A 1 17.84 3.56 5.63
N PHE A 2 17.67 2.75 4.58
CA PHE A 2 17.01 3.18 3.34
C PHE A 2 15.48 3.25 3.48
N LEU A 3 14.89 2.33 4.24
CA LEU A 3 13.43 2.26 4.43
C LEU A 3 12.93 3.38 5.37
N SER A 4 13.72 3.72 6.41
CA SER A 4 13.40 4.84 7.31
C SER A 4 13.47 6.21 6.62
N LEU A 5 14.30 6.33 5.57
CA LEU A 5 14.39 7.56 4.78
C LEU A 5 13.15 7.71 3.86
N VAL A 6 12.65 6.59 3.31
CA VAL A 6 11.43 6.60 2.47
C VAL A 6 10.18 6.91 3.29
N LEU A 7 10.08 6.39 4.52
CA LEU A 7 8.93 6.63 5.39
C LEU A 7 8.96 8.07 5.96
N ALA A 8 10.14 8.59 6.30
CA ALA A 8 10.31 10.01 6.66
C ALA A 8 9.98 10.92 5.48
N LEU A 9 10.35 10.53 4.26
CA LEU A 9 10.03 11.27 3.04
C LEU A 9 8.53 11.30 2.76
N VAL A 10 7.80 10.22 3.05
CA VAL A 10 6.32 10.17 2.91
C VAL A 10 5.63 11.07 3.94
N MET A 11 6.16 11.16 5.17
CA MET A 11 5.60 12.06 6.20
C MET A 11 5.96 13.54 5.98
N THR A 12 7.02 13.82 5.24
CA THR A 12 7.44 15.18 4.90
C THR A 12 7.02 15.61 3.49
N MET A 13 6.29 14.77 2.75
CA MET A 13 5.68 15.22 1.50
C MET A 13 4.76 16.41 1.81
N PRO A 14 4.90 17.52 1.08
CA PRO A 14 4.03 18.67 1.29
C PRO A 14 2.58 18.22 1.18
N LEU A 15 1.83 18.44 2.24
CA LEU A 15 0.39 18.19 2.25
C LEU A 15 -0.24 19.12 1.21
N VAL A 16 -0.75 18.54 0.19
CA VAL A 16 -1.53 19.27 -0.80
C VAL A 16 -2.98 19.13 -0.40
N THR A 17 -3.55 20.22 0.14
CA THR A 17 -5.00 20.30 0.22
C THR A 17 -5.52 20.52 -1.20
N VAL A 18 -5.91 19.44 -1.86
CA VAL A 18 -6.51 19.53 -3.18
C VAL A 18 -7.87 20.18 -3.06
N SER A 19 -8.03 21.34 -3.66
CA SER A 19 -9.32 21.99 -3.82
C SER A 19 -9.83 21.73 -5.25
N ALA A 20 -11.14 21.79 -5.43
CA ALA A 20 -11.92 21.49 -6.63
C ALA A 20 -11.54 22.20 -7.97
N GLY A 21 -10.29 22.59 -8.16
CA GLY A 21 -9.79 23.24 -9.36
C GLY A 21 -8.56 22.57 -10.00
N ALA A 22 -7.85 21.72 -9.31
CA ALA A 22 -6.74 20.94 -9.88
C ALA A 22 -7.29 19.70 -10.59
N LYS A 23 -6.73 19.35 -11.75
CA LYS A 23 -7.03 18.07 -12.39
C LYS A 23 -6.39 16.94 -11.59
N ASP A 24 -7.21 16.08 -11.01
CA ASP A 24 -6.69 14.86 -10.40
C ASP A 24 -6.27 13.88 -11.50
N PHE A 25 -4.98 13.59 -11.52
CA PHE A 25 -4.44 12.56 -12.38
C PHE A 25 -4.44 11.23 -11.64
N SER A 26 -4.76 10.15 -12.35
CA SER A 26 -4.81 8.79 -11.76
C SER A 26 -3.46 8.32 -11.20
N ASP A 27 -2.36 8.97 -11.59
CA ASP A 27 -0.99 8.73 -11.11
C ASP A 27 -0.45 9.90 -10.26
N SER A 28 -1.33 10.70 -9.66
CA SER A 28 -1.00 11.91 -8.85
C SER A 28 -0.01 11.60 -7.73
N THR A 29 -0.09 10.42 -7.09
CA THR A 29 0.84 9.98 -6.04
C THR A 29 2.28 9.78 -6.50
N LYS A 30 2.50 9.70 -7.83
CA LYS A 30 3.84 9.58 -8.44
C LYS A 30 4.43 10.90 -8.88
N ILE A 31 3.68 11.99 -8.78
CA ILE A 31 4.10 13.34 -9.16
C ILE A 31 4.89 13.94 -8.01
N GLN A 32 6.17 14.21 -8.24
CA GLN A 32 7.06 14.81 -7.25
C GLN A 32 6.89 16.33 -7.17
N TYR A 33 6.67 17.03 -8.30
CA TYR A 33 6.54 18.48 -8.37
C TYR A 33 5.07 18.87 -8.53
N LYS A 34 4.26 18.52 -7.52
CA LYS A 34 2.80 18.62 -7.61
C LYS A 34 2.32 20.06 -7.83
N GLU A 35 2.84 21.03 -7.10
CA GLU A 35 2.52 22.46 -7.28
C GLU A 35 2.70 22.91 -8.74
N ALA A 36 3.86 22.60 -9.31
CA ALA A 36 4.18 22.95 -10.67
C ALA A 36 3.23 22.27 -11.68
N VAL A 37 2.92 20.98 -11.48
CA VAL A 37 2.01 20.23 -12.36
C VAL A 37 0.58 20.76 -12.26
N ASP A 38 0.10 21.06 -11.06
CA ASP A 38 -1.25 21.55 -10.82
C ASP A 38 -1.44 22.96 -11.44
N VAL A 39 -0.50 23.88 -11.19
CA VAL A 39 -0.55 25.24 -11.76
C VAL A 39 -0.47 25.20 -13.29
N MET A 40 0.49 24.45 -13.85
CA MET A 40 0.68 24.35 -15.30
C MET A 40 -0.52 23.68 -16.00
N SER A 41 -1.19 22.76 -15.30
CA SER A 41 -2.43 22.12 -15.79
C SER A 41 -3.63 23.07 -15.69
N ALA A 42 -3.76 23.83 -14.61
CA ALA A 42 -4.85 24.78 -14.39
C ALA A 42 -4.84 25.94 -15.40
N VAL A 43 -3.64 26.36 -15.84
CA VAL A 43 -3.50 27.35 -16.93
C VAL A 43 -3.50 26.69 -18.32
N ASN A 44 -3.74 25.38 -18.41
CA ASN A 44 -3.81 24.59 -19.64
C ASN A 44 -2.56 24.63 -20.53
N VAL A 45 -1.39 24.87 -19.97
CA VAL A 45 -0.11 24.83 -20.69
C VAL A 45 0.31 23.39 -20.96
N ILE A 46 0.08 22.52 -20.01
CA ILE A 46 0.28 21.07 -20.13
C ILE A 46 -1.01 20.34 -19.72
N SER A 47 -1.27 19.18 -20.28
CA SER A 47 -2.42 18.36 -19.95
C SER A 47 -2.02 16.90 -19.77
N GLY A 48 -2.81 16.12 -19.02
CA GLY A 48 -2.67 14.66 -18.94
C GLY A 48 -2.99 13.98 -20.27
N TYR A 49 -2.87 12.67 -20.28
CA TYR A 49 -3.24 11.81 -21.40
C TYR A 49 -4.75 11.50 -21.38
N ALA A 50 -5.24 10.91 -22.45
CA ALA A 50 -6.66 10.54 -22.57
C ALA A 50 -7.10 9.51 -21.52
N GLU A 51 -6.17 8.73 -21.03
CA GLU A 51 -6.36 7.72 -19.98
C GLU A 51 -6.52 8.32 -18.58
N GLY A 52 -6.34 9.65 -18.45
CA GLY A 52 -6.48 10.36 -17.17
C GLY A 52 -5.21 10.42 -16.34
N ASP A 53 -4.09 9.89 -16.85
CA ASP A 53 -2.77 9.94 -16.20
C ASP A 53 -1.92 11.12 -16.68
N PHE A 54 -0.90 11.49 -15.88
CA PHE A 54 0.07 12.54 -16.20
C PHE A 54 1.37 11.98 -16.79
N ARG A 55 1.82 10.81 -16.33
CA ARG A 55 3.11 10.15 -16.65
C ARG A 55 4.31 11.01 -16.31
N PRO A 56 4.55 11.33 -15.03
CA PRO A 56 5.55 12.31 -14.62
C PRO A 56 6.97 11.99 -15.12
N THR A 57 7.36 10.73 -15.12
CA THR A 57 8.71 10.28 -15.50
C THR A 57 8.90 10.06 -17.01
N ALA A 58 7.84 10.20 -17.83
CA ALA A 58 7.95 10.09 -19.27
C ALA A 58 8.80 11.22 -19.85
N THR A 59 9.67 10.95 -20.81
CA THR A 59 10.52 11.96 -21.42
C THR A 59 9.74 12.90 -22.34
N LEU A 60 10.05 14.19 -22.29
CA LEU A 60 9.46 15.18 -23.17
C LEU A 60 10.09 15.12 -24.56
N THR A 61 9.24 15.10 -25.60
CA THR A 61 9.71 15.19 -26.97
C THR A 61 9.91 16.63 -27.45
N ARG A 62 10.76 16.83 -28.45
CA ARG A 62 11.02 18.15 -29.05
C ARG A 62 9.75 18.80 -29.59
N GLY A 63 8.86 18.02 -30.21
CA GLY A 63 7.55 18.52 -30.70
C GLY A 63 6.62 18.93 -29.57
N ALA A 64 6.55 18.14 -28.51
CA ALA A 64 5.74 18.47 -27.32
C ALA A 64 6.26 19.72 -26.60
N ALA A 65 7.59 19.91 -26.54
CA ALA A 65 8.18 21.11 -25.98
C ALA A 65 7.80 22.37 -26.79
N ALA A 66 7.82 22.30 -28.12
CA ALA A 66 7.36 23.40 -28.96
C ALA A 66 5.88 23.76 -28.68
N LYS A 67 5.01 22.78 -28.47
CA LYS A 67 3.63 23.01 -28.06
C LYS A 67 3.54 23.71 -26.71
N ILE A 68 4.30 23.27 -25.71
CA ILE A 68 4.35 23.91 -24.38
C ILE A 68 4.73 25.38 -24.51
N ILE A 69 5.80 25.70 -25.25
CA ILE A 69 6.24 27.08 -25.45
C ILE A 69 5.17 27.91 -26.16
N CYS A 70 4.49 27.38 -27.19
CA CYS A 70 3.40 28.12 -27.84
C CYS A 70 2.21 28.34 -26.88
N ASN A 71 1.86 27.35 -26.06
CA ASN A 71 0.82 27.49 -25.03
C ASN A 71 1.17 28.57 -23.99
N LEU A 72 2.46 28.67 -23.62
CA LEU A 72 2.95 29.70 -22.71
C LEU A 72 2.83 31.11 -23.30
N ILE A 73 3.25 31.32 -24.56
CA ILE A 73 3.35 32.66 -25.16
C ILE A 73 2.00 33.12 -25.72
N LEU A 74 1.21 32.21 -26.32
CA LEU A 74 -0.03 32.59 -27.06
C LEU A 74 -1.29 32.23 -26.26
N GLY A 75 -1.16 31.48 -25.20
CA GLY A 75 -2.28 30.76 -24.57
C GLY A 75 -2.74 29.55 -25.37
N PRO A 76 -3.39 28.57 -24.74
CA PRO A 76 -3.72 27.27 -25.35
C PRO A 76 -4.72 27.38 -26.51
N THR A 77 -5.65 28.33 -26.46
CA THR A 77 -6.64 28.52 -27.53
C THR A 77 -6.00 29.00 -28.82
N THR A 78 -5.18 30.05 -28.76
CA THR A 78 -4.47 30.61 -29.91
C THR A 78 -3.42 29.65 -30.44
N ALA A 79 -2.67 29.03 -29.53
CA ALA A 79 -1.68 28.02 -29.88
C ALA A 79 -2.30 26.80 -30.59
N GLY A 80 -3.49 26.37 -30.15
CA GLY A 80 -4.22 25.27 -30.77
C GLY A 80 -4.73 25.56 -32.20
N ALA A 81 -4.82 26.83 -32.57
CA ALA A 81 -5.22 27.27 -33.92
C ALA A 81 -4.02 27.42 -34.89
N LEU A 82 -2.77 27.18 -34.42
CA LEU A 82 -1.60 27.31 -35.27
C LEU A 82 -1.57 26.22 -36.34
N VAL A 83 -1.42 26.65 -37.58
CA VAL A 83 -1.21 25.77 -38.73
C VAL A 83 0.10 26.15 -39.46
N ALA A 84 0.73 25.20 -40.09
CA ALA A 84 1.91 25.43 -40.90
C ALA A 84 1.53 25.46 -42.38
N ASP A 85 1.71 26.60 -43.04
CA ASP A 85 1.46 26.76 -44.46
C ASP A 85 2.46 26.02 -45.36
N ALA A 86 3.67 25.78 -44.82
CA ALA A 86 4.73 25.01 -45.44
C ALA A 86 5.45 24.18 -44.36
N ALA A 87 6.14 23.12 -44.81
CA ALA A 87 6.93 22.29 -43.91
C ALA A 87 8.06 23.11 -43.26
N PRO A 88 8.05 23.33 -41.93
CA PRO A 88 9.09 24.10 -41.26
C PRO A 88 10.47 23.44 -41.32
N TYR A 89 10.52 22.13 -41.38
CA TYR A 89 11.75 21.30 -41.53
C TYR A 89 11.47 20.10 -42.45
N LYS A 90 12.49 19.50 -43.00
CA LYS A 90 12.39 18.39 -43.97
C LYS A 90 11.59 17.19 -43.42
N ASP A 91 11.67 16.94 -42.13
CA ASP A 91 11.02 15.83 -41.42
C ASP A 91 9.74 16.25 -40.68
N VAL A 92 9.24 17.47 -40.92
CA VAL A 92 8.01 17.98 -40.30
C VAL A 92 7.05 18.42 -41.40
N PRO A 93 6.31 17.50 -42.01
CA PRO A 93 5.30 17.86 -43.01
C PRO A 93 4.15 18.65 -42.37
N THR A 94 3.39 19.41 -43.18
CA THR A 94 2.34 20.30 -42.66
C THR A 94 1.21 19.61 -41.91
N ASN A 95 0.97 18.32 -42.16
CA ASN A 95 0.01 17.48 -41.45
C ASN A 95 0.57 16.88 -40.14
N ASN A 96 1.83 17.12 -39.77
CA ASN A 96 2.37 16.70 -38.49
C ASN A 96 1.65 17.45 -37.35
N THR A 97 1.25 16.76 -36.30
CA THR A 97 0.53 17.31 -35.12
C THR A 97 1.22 18.54 -34.52
N PHE A 98 2.55 18.61 -34.62
CA PHE A 98 3.32 19.72 -34.06
C PHE A 98 3.77 20.75 -35.09
N ALA A 99 3.37 20.63 -36.40
CA ALA A 99 3.89 21.47 -37.46
C ALA A 99 3.68 22.96 -37.19
N GLY A 100 2.45 23.38 -36.80
CA GLY A 100 2.15 24.77 -36.49
C GLY A 100 2.95 25.35 -35.35
N TYR A 101 3.10 24.57 -34.27
CA TYR A 101 3.91 24.97 -33.08
C TYR A 101 5.40 25.10 -33.43
N ILE A 102 5.93 24.17 -34.21
CA ILE A 102 7.33 24.18 -34.63
C ILE A 102 7.56 25.34 -35.57
N ALA A 103 6.65 25.63 -36.54
CA ALA A 103 6.73 26.75 -37.45
C ALA A 103 6.75 28.10 -36.69
N TYR A 104 5.88 28.26 -35.69
CA TYR A 104 5.83 29.46 -34.86
C TYR A 104 7.15 29.66 -34.08
N CYS A 105 7.61 28.63 -33.35
CA CYS A 105 8.86 28.71 -32.58
C CYS A 105 10.10 28.92 -33.46
N GLN A 106 10.12 28.39 -34.71
CA GLN A 106 11.16 28.63 -35.68
C GLN A 106 11.16 30.12 -36.14
N LYS A 107 9.99 30.64 -36.51
CA LYS A 107 9.82 32.02 -36.96
C LYS A 107 10.20 33.06 -35.92
N THR A 108 9.93 32.73 -34.63
CA THR A 108 10.29 33.62 -33.51
C THR A 108 11.72 33.42 -33.01
N GLY A 109 12.50 32.48 -33.59
CA GLY A 109 13.89 32.26 -33.24
C GLY A 109 14.11 31.48 -31.96
N ILE A 110 13.02 30.98 -31.33
CA ILE A 110 13.10 30.22 -30.07
C ILE A 110 13.73 28.84 -30.27
N ILE A 111 13.47 28.21 -31.42
CA ILE A 111 14.04 26.92 -31.77
C ILE A 111 14.86 27.00 -33.06
N SER A 112 15.79 26.03 -33.17
CA SER A 112 16.52 25.75 -34.39
C SER A 112 16.54 24.26 -34.69
N GLY A 113 16.58 23.92 -35.97
CA GLY A 113 16.82 22.53 -36.43
C GLY A 113 18.27 22.10 -36.35
N TYR A 114 18.50 20.91 -36.83
CA TYR A 114 19.85 20.34 -36.99
C TYR A 114 20.48 20.83 -38.32
N ALA A 115 21.80 20.70 -38.41
CA ALA A 115 22.54 21.08 -39.60
C ALA A 115 22.13 20.33 -40.89
N ASP A 116 21.53 19.14 -40.74
CA ASP A 116 20.98 18.34 -41.82
C ASP A 116 19.59 18.82 -42.32
N GLY A 117 19.05 19.89 -41.72
CA GLY A 117 17.78 20.47 -42.06
C GLY A 117 16.56 19.74 -41.46
N THR A 118 16.79 18.85 -40.48
CA THR A 118 15.72 18.16 -39.72
C THR A 118 15.46 18.83 -38.37
N PHE A 119 14.27 18.56 -37.78
CA PHE A 119 13.92 18.98 -36.43
C PHE A 119 13.87 17.81 -35.44
N LYS A 120 13.50 16.62 -35.90
CA LYS A 120 13.32 15.38 -35.13
C LYS A 120 12.27 15.55 -34.02
N PRO A 121 11.00 15.81 -34.35
CA PRO A 121 9.94 16.16 -33.38
C PRO A 121 9.67 15.06 -32.36
N ALA A 122 9.87 13.79 -32.69
CA ALA A 122 9.67 12.63 -31.81
C ALA A 122 10.85 12.36 -30.87
N ASN A 123 12.02 12.96 -31.12
CA ASN A 123 13.18 12.73 -30.26
C ASN A 123 13.01 13.38 -28.88
N SER A 124 13.54 12.74 -27.84
CA SER A 124 13.60 13.33 -26.50
C SER A 124 14.41 14.61 -26.47
N LEU A 125 13.97 15.56 -25.67
CA LEU A 125 14.64 16.87 -25.52
C LEU A 125 15.53 16.83 -24.26
N THR A 126 16.74 17.41 -24.39
CA THR A 126 17.65 17.55 -23.23
C THR A 126 17.28 18.76 -22.38
N GLY A 127 17.70 18.74 -21.10
CA GLY A 127 17.47 19.85 -20.18
C GLY A 127 18.00 21.18 -20.71
N TYR A 128 19.25 21.22 -21.20
CA TYR A 128 19.78 22.44 -21.83
C TYR A 128 18.96 22.96 -23.01
N ALA A 129 18.44 22.04 -23.85
CA ALA A 129 17.65 22.46 -25.00
C ALA A 129 16.27 23.01 -24.57
N PHE A 130 15.67 22.47 -23.52
CA PHE A 130 14.42 23.00 -22.97
C PHE A 130 14.64 24.34 -22.26
N MET A 131 15.69 24.47 -21.44
CA MET A 131 16.06 25.73 -20.81
C MET A 131 16.32 26.84 -21.86
N LYS A 132 16.98 26.53 -22.97
CA LYS A 132 17.14 27.49 -24.07
C LYS A 132 15.80 28.00 -24.63
N MET A 133 14.81 27.11 -24.76
CA MET A 133 13.47 27.50 -25.22
C MET A 133 12.75 28.39 -24.22
N LEU A 134 12.84 28.10 -22.93
CA LEU A 134 12.25 28.92 -21.87
C LEU A 134 12.91 30.32 -21.79
N LEU A 135 14.24 30.39 -21.85
CA LEU A 135 14.96 31.66 -21.87
C LEU A 135 14.58 32.51 -23.10
N GLY A 136 14.40 31.85 -24.26
CA GLY A 136 13.89 32.56 -25.46
C GLY A 136 12.47 33.09 -25.26
N ALA A 137 11.61 32.39 -24.55
CA ALA A 137 10.28 32.87 -24.19
C ALA A 137 10.30 34.05 -23.19
N LEU A 138 11.27 34.08 -22.27
CA LEU A 138 11.50 35.18 -21.35
C LEU A 138 12.03 36.45 -22.04
N GLY A 139 12.45 36.36 -23.31
CA GLY A 139 12.95 37.50 -24.08
C GLY A 139 14.46 37.49 -24.32
N TYR A 140 15.20 36.48 -23.84
CA TYR A 140 16.66 36.42 -24.10
C TYR A 140 16.98 36.17 -25.58
N ASP A 141 17.80 36.99 -26.17
CA ASP A 141 18.26 36.86 -27.56
C ASP A 141 19.41 35.85 -27.65
N ALA A 142 19.17 34.72 -28.35
CA ALA A 142 20.12 33.63 -28.46
C ALA A 142 21.49 34.02 -29.04
N SER A 143 21.52 35.03 -29.89
CA SER A 143 22.77 35.50 -30.54
C SER A 143 23.59 36.40 -29.58
N ARG A 144 22.91 37.19 -28.76
CA ARG A 144 23.55 38.09 -27.77
C ARG A 144 24.07 37.33 -26.57
N GLU A 145 23.28 36.36 -26.09
CA GLU A 145 23.58 35.58 -24.89
C GLU A 145 24.52 34.39 -25.13
N GLY A 146 25.00 34.20 -26.37
CA GLY A 146 25.90 33.10 -26.68
C GLY A 146 25.21 31.72 -26.71
N TYR A 147 23.89 31.66 -26.97
CA TYR A 147 23.14 30.40 -27.06
C TYR A 147 23.31 29.71 -28.42
N THR A 148 24.37 30.06 -29.14
CA THR A 148 24.79 29.51 -30.44
C THR A 148 26.26 29.08 -30.39
N GLY A 149 26.67 28.22 -31.33
CA GLY A 149 28.07 27.77 -31.38
C GLY A 149 28.41 26.66 -30.37
N PRO A 150 29.69 26.27 -30.22
CA PRO A 150 30.09 25.09 -29.45
C PRO A 150 29.78 25.12 -27.96
N ASN A 151 29.79 26.30 -27.33
CA ASN A 151 29.62 26.48 -25.87
C ASN A 151 28.23 26.90 -25.48
N TRP A 152 27.23 26.79 -26.37
CA TRP A 152 25.89 27.26 -26.14
C TRP A 152 25.25 26.71 -24.87
N SER A 153 25.48 25.41 -24.57
CA SER A 153 24.88 24.74 -23.41
C SER A 153 25.41 25.28 -22.07
N ILE A 154 26.67 25.72 -22.02
CA ILE A 154 27.24 26.32 -20.82
C ILE A 154 26.60 27.69 -20.58
N ALA A 155 26.45 28.51 -21.62
CA ALA A 155 25.82 29.84 -21.52
C ALA A 155 24.35 29.70 -21.10
N VAL A 156 23.61 28.78 -21.72
CA VAL A 156 22.22 28.46 -21.35
C VAL A 156 22.10 27.99 -19.91
N GLY A 157 22.92 26.99 -19.49
CA GLY A 157 22.87 26.44 -18.14
C GLY A 157 23.13 27.52 -17.08
N LYS A 158 24.19 28.35 -17.28
CA LYS A 158 24.50 29.45 -16.37
C LYS A 158 23.34 30.43 -16.25
N ARG A 159 22.75 30.84 -17.36
CA ARG A 159 21.64 31.81 -17.35
C ARG A 159 20.38 31.21 -16.74
N ALA A 160 20.04 29.98 -17.08
CA ALA A 160 18.84 29.33 -16.58
C ALA A 160 18.88 29.13 -15.05
N LEU A 161 20.04 28.73 -14.51
CA LEU A 161 20.23 28.58 -13.07
C LEU A 161 20.18 29.95 -12.37
N ASN A 162 20.81 30.98 -12.94
CA ASN A 162 20.74 32.33 -12.37
C ASN A 162 19.33 32.95 -12.44
N ALA A 163 18.48 32.52 -13.37
CA ALA A 163 17.09 32.93 -13.45
C ALA A 163 16.15 32.04 -12.63
N GLY A 164 16.67 31.16 -11.81
CA GLY A 164 15.89 30.28 -10.91
C GLY A 164 15.10 29.19 -11.64
N LEU A 165 15.34 28.94 -12.95
CA LEU A 165 14.48 28.01 -13.71
C LEU A 165 14.57 26.55 -13.22
N ALA A 166 15.59 26.18 -12.46
CA ALA A 166 15.75 24.83 -11.90
C ALA A 166 15.49 24.79 -10.36
N ASP A 167 14.98 25.86 -9.78
CA ASP A 167 14.71 25.91 -8.35
C ASP A 167 13.69 24.85 -7.93
N GLY A 168 13.88 24.26 -6.77
CA GLY A 168 13.04 23.17 -6.28
C GLY A 168 13.29 21.79 -6.93
N LEU A 169 14.29 21.67 -7.83
CA LEU A 169 14.67 20.38 -8.40
C LEU A 169 15.25 19.46 -7.31
N SER A 170 14.81 18.23 -7.29
CA SER A 170 15.37 17.19 -6.42
C SER A 170 16.71 16.69 -6.96
N GLY A 171 17.78 17.23 -6.42
CA GLY A 171 19.16 16.97 -6.84
C GLY A 171 19.71 17.99 -7.83
N ASP A 172 20.92 17.74 -8.33
CA ASP A 172 21.62 18.65 -9.22
C ASP A 172 21.03 18.69 -10.64
N PHE A 173 20.96 19.87 -11.23
CA PHE A 173 20.54 20.03 -12.61
C PHE A 173 21.49 19.33 -13.59
N ASN A 174 20.96 18.38 -14.33
CA ASN A 174 21.69 17.65 -15.38
C ASN A 174 21.15 18.01 -16.76
N GLY A 175 21.71 19.06 -17.35
CA GLY A 175 21.25 19.60 -18.64
C GLY A 175 21.45 18.69 -19.86
N VAL A 176 22.29 17.64 -19.80
CA VAL A 176 22.50 16.68 -20.92
C VAL A 176 21.49 15.53 -20.89
N LYS A 177 20.87 15.28 -19.74
CA LYS A 177 19.82 14.26 -19.59
C LYS A 177 18.56 14.68 -20.35
N ALA A 178 17.81 13.70 -20.86
CA ALA A 178 16.46 13.94 -21.35
C ALA A 178 15.57 14.43 -20.21
N VAL A 179 14.85 15.54 -20.44
CA VAL A 179 13.94 16.12 -19.44
C VAL A 179 12.67 15.28 -19.35
N THR A 180 12.21 15.01 -18.15
CA THR A 180 10.92 14.35 -17.90
C THR A 180 9.76 15.36 -17.98
N ARG A 181 8.52 14.85 -18.04
CA ARG A 181 7.34 15.72 -18.13
C ARG A 181 7.16 16.56 -16.87
N GLU A 182 7.40 15.99 -15.68
CA GLU A 182 7.29 16.75 -14.43
C GLU A 182 8.45 17.73 -14.24
N GLU A 183 9.69 17.37 -14.63
CA GLU A 183 10.81 18.33 -14.65
C GLU A 183 10.51 19.51 -15.60
N ALA A 184 9.90 19.22 -16.77
CA ALA A 184 9.49 20.27 -17.69
C ALA A 184 8.39 21.18 -17.12
N CYS A 185 7.45 20.63 -16.35
CA CYS A 185 6.50 21.43 -15.59
C CYS A 185 7.19 22.32 -14.57
N LEU A 186 8.13 21.77 -13.78
CA LEU A 186 8.86 22.56 -12.78
C LEU A 186 9.61 23.72 -13.43
N TYR A 187 10.35 23.48 -14.50
CA TYR A 187 11.11 24.53 -15.17
C TYR A 187 10.22 25.61 -15.81
N ALA A 188 9.09 25.19 -16.40
CA ALA A 188 8.14 26.12 -16.97
C ALA A 188 7.35 26.89 -15.88
N PHE A 189 7.05 26.25 -14.76
CA PHE A 189 6.44 26.88 -13.59
C PHE A 189 7.35 27.94 -12.98
N ASN A 190 8.65 27.62 -12.83
CA ASN A 190 9.62 28.62 -12.38
C ASN A 190 9.74 29.79 -13.36
N MET A 191 9.67 29.51 -14.67
CA MET A 191 9.63 30.56 -15.68
C MET A 191 8.41 31.47 -15.53
N LEU A 192 7.23 30.97 -15.12
CA LEU A 192 6.06 31.82 -14.87
C LEU A 192 6.36 32.94 -13.86
N GLN A 193 7.25 32.66 -12.91
CA GLN A 193 7.63 33.57 -11.81
C GLN A 193 8.88 34.40 -12.11
N ALA A 194 9.59 34.10 -13.18
CA ALA A 194 10.82 34.80 -13.54
C ALA A 194 10.54 36.11 -14.27
N ASP A 195 11.42 37.10 -14.05
CA ASP A 195 11.38 38.38 -14.77
C ASP A 195 11.58 38.17 -16.27
N MET A 196 10.75 38.79 -17.04
CA MET A 196 10.99 39.00 -18.46
C MET A 196 12.13 39.97 -18.70
N VAL A 197 12.81 39.82 -19.82
CA VAL A 197 13.91 40.70 -20.17
C VAL A 197 13.67 41.44 -21.50
N GLU A 198 14.29 42.58 -21.59
CA GLU A 198 14.34 43.40 -22.80
C GLU A 198 15.78 43.95 -23.03
N TYR A 199 16.04 44.28 -24.27
CA TYR A 199 17.29 44.94 -24.64
C TYR A 199 17.01 46.38 -25.08
N GLU A 200 17.90 47.31 -24.68
CA GLU A 200 17.80 48.67 -25.18
C GLU A 200 17.79 48.66 -26.70
N LYS A 201 16.93 49.47 -27.32
CA LYS A 201 16.84 49.54 -28.77
C LYS A 201 18.21 49.97 -29.33
N ASN A 202 18.76 49.14 -30.21
CA ASN A 202 20.05 49.35 -30.86
C ASN A 202 20.14 50.80 -31.40
N SER A 203 20.88 51.66 -30.77
CA SER A 203 21.41 52.83 -31.42
C SER A 203 22.67 52.43 -32.15
N THR A 204 22.57 52.18 -33.44
CA THR A 204 23.78 51.99 -34.26
C THR A 204 24.43 53.34 -34.40
N VAL A 205 25.54 53.54 -33.73
CA VAL A 205 26.35 54.78 -33.92
C VAL A 205 27.34 54.45 -35.02
N ILE A 206 27.24 55.20 -36.11
CA ILE A 206 28.21 55.15 -37.20
C ILE A 206 29.14 56.30 -37.06
N VAL A 207 30.41 56.00 -36.77
CA VAL A 207 31.48 57.00 -36.69
C VAL A 207 32.46 56.74 -37.83
N GLY A 208 32.32 57.48 -38.94
CA GLY A 208 33.05 57.20 -40.16
C GLY A 208 32.70 55.85 -40.74
N ASN A 209 33.71 54.98 -40.97
CA ASN A 209 33.48 53.62 -41.47
C ASN A 209 33.32 52.52 -40.33
N ILE A 210 33.18 52.99 -39.09
CA ILE A 210 33.05 52.09 -37.93
C ILE A 210 31.58 52.05 -37.51
N THR A 211 30.97 50.90 -37.56
CA THR A 211 29.63 50.63 -37.05
C THR A 211 29.78 50.12 -35.62
N ILE A 212 29.43 50.89 -34.65
CA ILE A 212 29.35 50.48 -33.24
C ILE A 212 27.90 49.95 -33.05
N LYS A 213 27.78 48.66 -32.93
CA LYS A 213 26.53 48.03 -32.50
C LYS A 213 26.48 48.08 -30.96
N ASP A 214 25.39 48.63 -30.48
CA ASP A 214 25.13 48.57 -29.06
C ASP A 214 24.96 47.12 -28.64
N THR A 215 25.80 46.67 -27.73
CA THR A 215 25.79 45.31 -27.15
C THR A 215 25.20 45.34 -25.74
N SER A 216 24.11 46.12 -25.53
CA SER A 216 23.47 46.20 -24.21
C SER A 216 23.13 44.82 -23.69
N ASP A 217 23.42 44.57 -22.43
CA ASP A 217 23.03 43.35 -21.72
C ASP A 217 21.50 43.30 -21.56
N ALA A 218 20.96 42.10 -21.36
CA ALA A 218 19.57 41.91 -21.01
C ALA A 218 19.25 42.64 -19.69
N LYS A 219 18.17 43.37 -19.67
CA LYS A 219 17.64 44.04 -18.47
C LYS A 219 16.26 43.51 -18.15
N SER A 220 15.93 43.38 -16.85
CA SER A 220 14.57 43.05 -16.43
C SER A 220 13.59 44.06 -16.99
N LYS A 221 12.54 43.57 -17.67
CA LYS A 221 11.47 44.40 -18.23
C LYS A 221 10.68 45.05 -17.09
N ARG A 222 10.34 46.33 -17.25
CA ARG A 222 9.59 47.06 -16.23
C ARG A 222 8.17 47.35 -16.69
N TRP A 223 7.23 47.35 -15.75
CA TRP A 223 5.90 47.84 -15.96
C TRP A 223 5.94 49.37 -16.21
N GLY A 224 4.99 49.81 -17.07
CA GLY A 224 4.69 51.26 -17.15
C GLY A 224 3.86 51.69 -15.95
N SER A 225 3.71 52.99 -15.75
CA SER A 225 3.14 53.67 -14.58
C SER A 225 1.66 53.34 -14.24
N SER A 226 1.05 52.36 -14.84
CA SER A 226 -0.37 51.98 -14.68
C SER A 226 -0.61 50.47 -14.73
N ALA A 227 0.34 49.66 -14.29
CA ALA A 227 0.21 48.21 -14.32
C ALA A 227 -0.83 47.73 -13.30
N ILE A 228 -1.82 46.95 -13.79
CA ILE A 228 -2.89 46.40 -12.95
C ILE A 228 -2.49 45.00 -12.40
N ASN A 229 -1.54 44.32 -13.04
CA ASN A 229 -1.16 42.95 -12.74
C ASN A 229 0.16 42.82 -11.95
N ASP A 230 0.87 43.93 -11.75
CA ASP A 230 2.08 44.02 -10.94
C ASP A 230 1.75 43.61 -9.49
N GLY A 231 2.41 42.59 -8.97
CA GLY A 231 2.12 41.99 -7.68
C GLY A 231 1.24 40.72 -7.72
N ASN A 232 0.77 40.27 -8.88
CA ASN A 232 0.00 39.03 -8.96
C ASN A 232 0.85 37.78 -8.70
N ILE A 233 2.14 37.85 -8.96
CA ILE A 233 3.09 36.73 -8.86
C ILE A 233 4.12 36.93 -7.78
N ASP A 234 4.65 38.15 -7.60
CA ASP A 234 5.64 38.44 -6.58
C ASP A 234 5.08 38.51 -5.13
N GLY A 235 3.74 38.52 -5.01
CA GLY A 235 3.05 38.56 -3.72
C GLY A 235 3.14 39.92 -3.01
N LYS A 236 3.81 40.90 -3.59
CA LYS A 236 4.01 42.24 -3.00
C LYS A 236 2.85 43.14 -3.31
N LYS A 237 2.20 43.69 -2.28
CA LYS A 237 1.11 44.65 -2.47
C LYS A 237 1.60 45.88 -3.19
N GLY A 238 1.23 46.06 -4.46
CA GLY A 238 1.65 47.16 -5.33
C GLY A 238 2.81 46.80 -6.24
N GLY A 239 3.22 45.53 -6.24
CA GLY A 239 4.25 44.95 -7.11
C GLY A 239 5.68 45.42 -6.81
N ASP A 240 6.62 44.89 -7.55
CA ASP A 240 8.03 45.28 -7.52
C ASP A 240 8.45 46.14 -8.70
N GLY A 241 7.52 46.43 -9.62
CA GLY A 241 7.73 47.21 -10.82
C GLY A 241 8.43 46.47 -11.94
N TYR A 242 8.71 45.17 -11.77
CA TYR A 242 9.20 44.31 -12.83
C TYR A 242 8.07 43.45 -13.42
N VAL A 243 8.27 42.89 -14.61
CA VAL A 243 7.28 42.10 -15.31
C VAL A 243 7.65 40.63 -15.20
N GLN A 244 6.99 39.88 -14.34
CA GLN A 244 7.10 38.43 -14.33
C GLN A 244 6.33 37.84 -15.51
N PHE A 245 6.79 36.71 -16.05
CA PHE A 245 6.21 36.13 -17.26
C PHE A 245 4.68 35.87 -17.11
N ALA A 246 4.24 35.37 -15.97
CA ALA A 246 2.83 35.10 -15.77
C ALA A 246 1.97 36.37 -15.65
N GLU A 247 2.50 37.43 -15.16
CA GLU A 247 1.77 38.71 -15.10
C GLU A 247 1.44 39.30 -16.49
N GLU A 248 2.35 39.08 -17.43
CA GLU A 248 2.14 39.50 -18.84
C GLU A 248 1.17 38.54 -19.55
N TYR A 249 1.39 37.22 -19.46
CA TYR A 249 0.70 36.24 -20.30
C TYR A 249 -0.47 35.52 -19.60
N PHE A 250 -0.47 35.44 -18.27
CA PHE A 250 -1.48 34.78 -17.46
C PHE A 250 -2.04 35.71 -16.38
N ASN A 251 -2.49 36.88 -16.76
CA ASN A 251 -2.89 37.99 -15.87
C ASN A 251 -4.05 37.72 -14.92
N LYS A 252 -4.59 36.49 -14.89
CA LYS A 252 -5.59 35.99 -13.94
C LYS A 252 -5.02 34.91 -13.00
N LEU A 253 -3.76 34.52 -13.18
CA LEU A 253 -3.03 33.67 -12.27
C LEU A 253 -2.51 34.56 -11.14
N VAL A 254 -2.79 34.17 -9.90
CA VAL A 254 -2.39 34.92 -8.71
C VAL A 254 -1.74 33.97 -7.71
N LYS A 255 -0.57 34.35 -7.25
CA LYS A 255 0.16 33.78 -6.12
C LYS A 255 -0.10 34.61 -4.87
N SER A 256 -0.37 33.98 -3.76
CA SER A 256 -0.51 34.68 -2.47
C SER A 256 0.07 33.84 -1.34
N GLU A 257 0.66 34.51 -0.39
CA GLU A 257 1.10 33.89 0.84
C GLU A 257 -0.09 33.56 1.74
N THR A 258 -0.03 32.44 2.42
CA THR A 258 -1.06 31.94 3.33
C THR A 258 -0.44 30.95 4.31
N THR A 259 -1.28 30.28 5.06
CA THR A 259 -0.92 29.07 5.79
C THR A 259 -1.73 27.88 5.26
N ASP A 260 -1.19 26.68 5.39
CA ASP A 260 -1.95 25.46 5.13
C ASP A 260 -2.76 25.01 6.36
N ASP A 261 -3.41 23.86 6.26
CA ASP A 261 -4.28 23.30 7.30
C ASP A 261 -3.53 22.92 8.60
N MET A 262 -2.21 22.79 8.54
CA MET A 262 -1.34 22.57 9.70
C MET A 262 -0.72 23.86 10.23
N GLY A 263 -1.03 25.01 9.61
CA GLY A 263 -0.47 26.32 9.96
C GLY A 263 0.94 26.56 9.44
N ARG A 264 1.43 25.74 8.49
CA ARG A 264 2.72 25.95 7.84
C ARG A 264 2.63 27.14 6.89
N PRO A 265 3.64 27.99 6.80
CA PRO A 265 3.75 28.95 5.72
C PRO A 265 3.52 28.23 4.38
N ALA A 266 2.73 28.82 3.53
CA ALA A 266 2.27 28.17 2.32
C ALA A 266 1.96 29.17 1.21
N THR A 267 2.09 28.71 -0.03
CA THR A 267 1.71 29.43 -1.22
C THR A 267 0.34 28.95 -1.70
N LYS A 268 -0.58 29.91 -1.88
CA LYS A 268 -1.90 29.67 -2.49
C LYS A 268 -1.91 30.18 -3.93
N TRP A 269 -2.30 29.30 -4.85
CA TRP A 269 -2.51 29.66 -6.24
C TRP A 269 -4.00 29.73 -6.60
N THR A 270 -4.36 30.77 -7.36
CA THR A 270 -5.71 30.90 -7.95
C THR A 270 -5.61 31.29 -9.42
N ASN A 271 -6.57 30.85 -10.24
CA ASN A 271 -6.69 31.26 -11.63
C ASN A 271 -8.12 31.69 -11.92
N LYS A 272 -8.32 32.91 -12.38
CA LYS A 272 -9.65 33.52 -12.59
C LYS A 272 -10.53 33.56 -11.34
N GLY A 273 -9.91 33.56 -10.16
CA GLY A 273 -10.58 33.50 -8.86
C GLY A 273 -10.81 32.08 -8.31
N ASP A 274 -10.68 31.05 -9.14
CA ASP A 274 -10.81 29.67 -8.69
C ASP A 274 -9.52 29.19 -8.04
N LYS A 275 -9.62 28.50 -6.90
CA LYS A 275 -8.46 27.94 -6.18
C LYS A 275 -7.87 26.79 -6.99
N ILE A 276 -6.55 26.83 -7.23
CA ILE A 276 -5.77 25.71 -7.78
C ILE A 276 -5.31 24.79 -6.65
N GLY A 277 -4.64 25.37 -5.65
CA GLY A 277 -4.11 24.62 -4.51
C GLY A 277 -3.47 25.54 -3.47
N THR A 278 -3.17 24.94 -2.33
CA THR A 278 -2.33 25.53 -1.27
C THR A 278 -1.18 24.58 -1.05
N TYR A 279 0.05 25.07 -1.10
CA TYR A 279 1.28 24.25 -1.07
C TYR A 279 2.17 24.77 0.04
N ALA A 280 2.47 23.93 1.03
CA ALA A 280 3.35 24.31 2.12
C ALA A 280 4.76 24.61 1.61
N ASP A 281 5.36 25.65 2.17
CA ASP A 281 6.73 26.01 1.89
C ASP A 281 7.68 24.96 2.48
N LYS A 282 8.89 24.91 1.95
CA LYS A 282 9.91 24.01 2.47
C LYS A 282 10.44 24.54 3.79
N ALA A 283 10.35 23.73 4.85
CA ALA A 283 10.94 24.09 6.14
C ALA A 283 12.47 24.27 6.05
N ASN A 284 12.99 25.28 6.75
CA ASN A 284 14.43 25.50 6.89
C ASN A 284 15.10 24.38 7.67
N GLN A 285 14.39 23.85 8.69
CA GLN A 285 14.84 22.73 9.50
C GLN A 285 13.64 21.83 9.86
N THR A 286 13.88 20.52 10.01
CA THR A 286 12.88 19.55 10.46
C THR A 286 13.47 18.64 11.53
N TYR A 287 12.76 18.47 12.64
CA TYR A 287 13.14 17.58 13.74
C TYR A 287 12.02 16.55 13.98
N TYR A 288 12.42 15.38 14.45
CA TYR A 288 11.52 14.27 14.79
C TYR A 288 11.65 13.84 16.26
N LYS A 289 12.20 14.70 17.06
CA LYS A 289 12.47 14.48 18.48
C LYS A 289 12.25 15.77 19.26
N ASN A 290 12.19 15.63 20.57
CA ASN A 290 12.18 16.80 21.43
C ASN A 290 13.39 17.70 21.14
N VAL A 291 13.14 18.93 20.71
CA VAL A 291 14.15 19.94 20.38
C VAL A 291 13.97 21.16 21.28
N LYS A 292 15.08 21.76 21.64
CA LYS A 292 15.10 23.01 22.42
C LYS A 292 15.17 24.20 21.49
N LEU A 293 14.54 25.31 21.86
CA LEU A 293 14.52 26.51 21.06
C LEU A 293 15.95 27.03 20.73
N GLY A 294 16.86 26.91 21.71
CA GLY A 294 18.26 27.32 21.49
C GLY A 294 19.00 26.47 20.44
N ASN A 295 18.65 25.20 20.27
CA ASN A 295 19.17 24.37 19.19
C ASN A 295 18.63 24.86 17.84
N ILE A 296 17.33 25.18 17.77
CA ILE A 296 16.71 25.71 16.55
C ILE A 296 17.43 26.97 16.08
N TYR A 297 17.63 27.95 16.98
CA TYR A 297 18.35 29.22 16.64
C TYR A 297 19.80 28.97 16.20
N SER A 298 20.46 27.99 16.83
CA SER A 298 21.83 27.62 16.45
C SER A 298 21.88 26.99 15.07
N ASP A 299 20.95 26.07 14.79
CA ASP A 299 20.89 25.32 13.52
C ASP A 299 20.48 26.22 12.35
N LEU A 300 19.72 27.30 12.63
CA LEU A 300 19.37 28.35 11.66
C LEU A 300 20.52 29.39 11.48
N GLY A 301 21.57 29.32 12.28
CA GLY A 301 22.68 30.31 12.25
C GLY A 301 22.28 31.72 12.69
N MET A 302 21.21 31.84 13.47
CA MET A 302 20.70 33.16 13.91
C MET A 302 21.68 33.86 14.85
N THR A 303 22.05 35.08 14.51
CA THR A 303 22.89 35.93 15.37
C THR A 303 22.07 36.69 16.42
N GLN A 304 20.84 37.01 16.07
CA GLN A 304 19.86 37.65 16.95
C GLN A 304 18.68 36.66 17.13
N LYS A 305 18.36 36.33 18.37
CA LYS A 305 17.26 35.40 18.70
C LYS A 305 15.91 36.09 18.55
N ASP A 306 14.97 35.41 17.96
CA ASP A 306 13.57 35.80 17.98
C ASP A 306 12.98 35.59 19.38
N GLU A 307 12.54 36.68 20.02
CA GLU A 307 11.88 36.61 21.33
C GLU A 307 10.36 36.30 21.21
N HIS A 308 9.82 36.34 19.99
CA HIS A 308 8.38 36.23 19.71
C HIS A 308 8.07 35.12 18.69
N ALA A 309 8.85 34.03 18.69
CA ALA A 309 8.61 32.91 17.80
C ALA A 309 7.17 32.42 17.90
N THR A 310 6.53 32.25 16.75
CA THR A 310 5.19 31.67 16.65
C THR A 310 5.29 30.15 16.75
N VAL A 311 4.48 29.53 17.61
CA VAL A 311 4.39 28.07 17.73
C VAL A 311 2.99 27.62 17.39
N ILE A 312 2.86 26.76 16.39
CA ILE A 312 1.60 26.18 15.92
C ILE A 312 1.63 24.68 16.19
N VAL A 313 0.62 24.15 16.84
CA VAL A 313 0.51 22.72 17.16
C VAL A 313 -0.74 22.16 16.52
N ASN A 314 -0.56 21.19 15.63
CA ASN A 314 -1.66 20.53 14.91
C ASN A 314 -2.64 21.54 14.25
N GLY A 315 -2.11 22.62 13.65
CA GLY A 315 -2.87 23.64 12.96
C GLY A 315 -3.43 24.76 13.83
N VAL A 316 -3.17 24.75 15.14
CA VAL A 316 -3.66 25.79 16.07
C VAL A 316 -2.48 26.52 16.73
N GLU A 317 -2.48 27.85 16.68
CA GLU A 317 -1.46 28.65 17.33
C GLU A 317 -1.55 28.51 18.86
N ALA A 318 -0.42 28.22 19.48
CA ALA A 318 -0.29 28.12 20.91
C ALA A 318 -0.10 29.52 21.52
N THR A 319 -1.12 30.07 22.18
CA THR A 319 -1.17 31.47 22.66
C THR A 319 -0.40 31.72 23.94
N ASP A 320 -0.04 30.68 24.69
CA ASP A 320 0.63 30.77 25.99
C ASP A 320 2.05 30.18 26.01
N VAL A 321 2.71 30.18 24.87
CA VAL A 321 4.08 29.67 24.74
C VAL A 321 5.05 30.52 25.50
N VAL A 322 5.79 29.92 26.42
CA VAL A 322 6.88 30.61 27.12
C VAL A 322 8.15 30.51 26.27
N VAL A 323 8.39 31.51 25.45
CA VAL A 323 9.70 31.74 24.82
C VAL A 323 10.67 32.24 25.88
N SER A 324 11.54 31.41 26.39
CA SER A 324 12.49 31.80 27.42
C SER A 324 13.73 32.43 26.82
N LYS A 325 14.15 33.57 27.40
CA LYS A 325 15.46 34.23 27.11
C LYS A 325 16.67 33.32 27.36
N ASN A 326 16.51 32.24 28.13
CA ASN A 326 17.56 31.27 28.42
C ASN A 326 17.36 30.03 27.54
N ASN A 327 18.22 29.81 26.57
CA ASN A 327 18.27 28.80 25.51
C ASN A 327 18.02 27.32 25.92
N ASP A 328 17.74 27.04 27.18
CA ASP A 328 17.71 25.68 27.72
C ASP A 328 16.31 25.10 27.90
N ARG A 329 15.26 25.83 27.57
CA ARG A 329 13.91 25.36 27.81
C ARG A 329 13.32 24.62 26.59
N LYS A 330 12.58 23.57 26.92
CA LYS A 330 11.67 22.89 26.00
C LYS A 330 10.61 23.88 25.55
N ILE A 331 10.13 23.73 24.31
CA ILE A 331 8.95 24.44 23.85
C ILE A 331 7.75 23.89 24.61
N SER A 332 7.20 24.67 25.52
CA SER A 332 6.09 24.25 26.41
C SER A 332 5.12 25.38 26.62
N SER A 333 3.85 25.05 26.89
CA SER A 333 2.89 26.06 27.35
C SER A 333 3.13 26.46 28.80
N SER A 334 2.69 27.65 29.22
CA SER A 334 2.82 28.13 30.59
C SER A 334 1.92 27.36 31.56
N SER A 335 0.84 26.77 31.06
CA SER A 335 -0.22 26.06 31.83
C SER A 335 0.01 24.55 31.95
N ALA A 336 0.86 23.97 31.09
CA ALA A 336 1.13 22.55 31.08
C ALA A 336 2.59 22.24 31.39
N ASN A 337 2.83 21.34 32.33
CA ASN A 337 4.18 20.80 32.57
C ASN A 337 4.71 19.94 31.42
N ASP A 338 3.83 19.58 30.48
CA ASP A 338 4.16 18.77 29.31
C ASP A 338 4.61 19.66 28.15
N GLY A 339 5.72 19.33 27.51
CA GLY A 339 6.22 20.05 26.34
C GLY A 339 5.24 19.95 25.17
N LEU A 340 5.11 21.03 24.40
CA LEU A 340 4.36 21.02 23.14
C LEU A 340 5.03 20.10 22.10
N VAL A 341 6.34 19.97 22.18
CA VAL A 341 7.18 19.10 21.35
C VAL A 341 7.58 17.85 22.12
N GLY A 342 7.50 16.70 21.52
CA GLY A 342 7.92 15.42 22.11
C GLY A 342 8.69 14.55 21.12
N ASP A 343 9.22 13.43 21.61
CA ASP A 343 9.84 12.43 20.74
C ASP A 343 8.75 11.83 19.83
N GLY A 344 9.00 11.79 18.50
CA GLY A 344 8.04 11.37 17.49
C GLY A 344 7.13 12.49 16.93
N SER A 345 7.11 13.69 17.54
CA SER A 345 6.47 14.84 16.90
C SER A 345 7.33 15.31 15.71
N ILE A 346 6.69 15.68 14.62
CA ILE A 346 7.33 16.34 13.47
C ILE A 346 7.37 17.83 13.78
N VAL A 347 8.56 18.42 13.82
CA VAL A 347 8.75 19.82 14.12
C VAL A 347 9.40 20.49 12.92
N GLU A 348 8.63 21.26 12.20
CA GLU A 348 9.08 22.05 11.04
C GLU A 348 9.32 23.48 11.46
N VAL A 349 10.43 24.03 11.02
CA VAL A 349 10.85 25.38 11.41
C VAL A 349 11.02 26.21 10.16
N TYR A 350 10.38 27.36 10.15
CA TYR A 350 10.42 28.36 9.08
C TYR A 350 11.02 29.64 9.63
N TYR A 351 11.99 30.17 8.92
CA TYR A 351 12.69 31.39 9.33
C TYR A 351 12.58 32.45 8.25
N ASP A 352 11.93 33.54 8.61
CA ASP A 352 11.90 34.78 7.82
C ASP A 352 13.09 35.63 8.21
N GLU A 353 14.07 35.73 7.31
CA GLU A 353 15.29 36.53 7.54
C GLU A 353 15.02 38.04 7.54
N ASP A 354 14.04 38.50 6.76
CA ASP A 354 13.71 39.94 6.61
C ASP A 354 13.11 40.50 7.90
N ASP A 355 12.19 39.73 8.51
CA ASP A 355 11.54 40.12 9.76
C ASP A 355 12.22 39.51 11.00
N ASN A 356 13.26 38.67 10.81
CA ASN A 356 13.93 37.91 11.86
C ASN A 356 12.95 37.10 12.72
N HIS A 357 11.94 36.51 12.06
CA HIS A 357 10.87 35.78 12.72
C HIS A 357 10.95 34.29 12.50
N VAL A 358 10.69 33.49 13.54
CA VAL A 358 10.69 32.04 13.50
C VAL A 358 9.28 31.51 13.73
N THR A 359 8.76 30.75 12.78
CA THR A 359 7.54 29.97 12.93
C THR A 359 7.89 28.51 13.13
N ILE A 360 7.38 27.91 14.21
CA ILE A 360 7.59 26.50 14.58
C ILE A 360 6.26 25.79 14.47
N VAL A 361 6.17 24.84 13.55
CA VAL A 361 4.97 24.03 13.34
C VAL A 361 5.22 22.63 13.86
N VAL A 362 4.37 22.19 14.78
CA VAL A 362 4.43 20.89 15.43
C VAL A 362 3.27 20.06 14.94
N ALA A 363 3.56 18.98 14.24
CA ALA A 363 2.57 17.96 13.89
C ALA A 363 2.78 16.72 14.77
N ASP A 364 1.83 16.42 15.61
CA ASP A 364 1.84 15.20 16.39
C ASP A 364 1.41 14.02 15.53
N VAL A 365 2.09 12.89 15.70
CA VAL A 365 1.76 11.63 15.05
C VAL A 365 0.88 10.80 15.97
N TYR A 366 -0.18 10.26 15.43
CA TYR A 366 -1.16 9.43 16.12
C TYR A 366 -1.24 8.04 15.46
N VAL A 367 -1.79 7.06 16.17
CA VAL A 367 -2.05 5.73 15.65
C VAL A 367 -3.56 5.51 15.49
N GLY A 368 -3.96 4.82 14.42
CA GLY A 368 -5.32 4.43 14.13
C GLY A 368 -5.36 3.09 13.41
N GLU A 369 -6.56 2.66 13.07
CA GLU A 369 -6.83 1.41 12.36
C GLU A 369 -7.72 1.69 11.14
N ILE A 370 -7.43 1.06 10.01
CA ILE A 370 -8.27 1.14 8.82
C ILE A 370 -9.50 0.26 9.04
N THR A 371 -10.66 0.86 9.16
CA THR A 371 -11.92 0.12 9.37
C THR A 371 -12.66 -0.21 8.09
N SER A 372 -12.44 0.56 7.03
CA SER A 372 -12.95 0.28 5.68
C SER A 372 -12.23 1.09 4.63
N LYS A 373 -12.38 0.69 3.37
CA LYS A 373 -11.88 1.44 2.21
C LYS A 373 -12.88 1.43 1.06
N GLU A 374 -12.97 2.54 0.34
CA GLU A 374 -13.75 2.66 -0.89
C GLU A 374 -12.83 2.91 -2.09
N THR A 375 -12.76 1.92 -2.98
CA THR A 375 -11.84 1.93 -4.13
C THR A 375 -12.48 2.36 -5.44
N LYS A 376 -13.82 2.40 -5.49
CA LYS A 376 -14.60 2.68 -6.72
C LYS A 376 -15.22 4.06 -6.73
N ALA A 377 -15.05 4.85 -5.67
CA ALA A 377 -15.48 6.24 -5.65
C ALA A 377 -14.70 7.05 -6.69
N ALA A 378 -15.26 8.19 -7.11
CA ALA A 378 -14.53 9.15 -7.93
C ALA A 378 -13.26 9.63 -7.20
N ASP A 379 -13.37 9.78 -5.88
CA ASP A 379 -12.28 10.08 -4.96
C ASP A 379 -12.14 8.90 -3.98
N PRO A 380 -11.22 7.97 -4.24
CA PRO A 380 -10.99 6.82 -3.37
C PRO A 380 -10.52 7.25 -1.97
N TYR A 381 -10.98 6.56 -0.93
CA TYR A 381 -10.64 6.93 0.44
C TYR A 381 -10.51 5.71 1.36
N VAL A 382 -9.79 5.89 2.45
CA VAL A 382 -9.76 5.00 3.59
C VAL A 382 -10.49 5.64 4.78
N VAL A 383 -11.03 4.80 5.65
CA VAL A 383 -11.68 5.22 6.89
C VAL A 383 -10.79 4.82 8.04
N VAL A 384 -10.28 5.81 8.78
CA VAL A 384 -9.39 5.62 9.92
C VAL A 384 -10.18 5.77 11.22
N ASP A 385 -10.21 4.74 12.04
CA ASP A 385 -10.65 4.82 13.43
C ASP A 385 -9.47 5.20 14.32
N SER A 386 -9.57 6.35 14.96
CA SER A 386 -8.57 6.80 15.94
C SER A 386 -8.91 6.22 17.31
N LYS A 387 -8.18 5.21 17.76
CA LYS A 387 -8.30 4.66 19.13
C LYS A 387 -7.73 5.60 20.21
N LEU A 388 -7.25 6.79 19.81
CA LEU A 388 -6.54 7.71 20.69
C LEU A 388 -7.36 8.92 21.10
N GLN A 389 -7.20 9.32 22.36
CA GLN A 389 -7.57 10.66 22.81
C GLN A 389 -6.49 11.65 22.32
N MET A 390 -6.83 12.46 21.32
CA MET A 390 -5.99 13.57 20.91
C MET A 390 -6.14 14.69 21.94
N LYS A 391 -5.01 15.21 22.46
CA LYS A 391 -5.00 16.38 23.34
C LYS A 391 -5.01 17.64 22.49
N THR A 392 -5.85 18.62 22.84
CA THR A 392 -5.80 19.95 22.26
C THR A 392 -4.60 20.75 22.82
N VAL A 393 -4.25 21.86 22.17
CA VAL A 393 -3.16 22.75 22.61
C VAL A 393 -3.41 23.36 24.00
N ASP A 394 -4.66 23.52 24.38
CA ASP A 394 -5.06 24.02 25.70
C ASP A 394 -5.08 22.94 26.79
N GLY A 395 -4.65 21.71 26.46
CA GLY A 395 -4.59 20.59 27.40
C GLY A 395 -5.91 19.87 27.62
N THR A 396 -6.99 20.27 26.97
CA THR A 396 -8.23 19.50 26.98
C THR A 396 -8.07 18.24 26.11
N ASN A 397 -8.64 17.13 26.55
CA ASN A 397 -8.67 15.95 25.69
C ASN A 397 -9.58 16.25 24.51
N TYR A 398 -9.04 16.10 23.32
CA TYR A 398 -9.85 16.19 22.12
C TYR A 398 -10.73 14.94 22.02
N THR A 399 -11.89 15.05 22.66
CA THR A 399 -12.92 14.00 22.57
C THR A 399 -13.76 14.13 21.30
N GLY A 400 -13.35 14.94 20.34
CA GLY A 400 -14.03 15.20 19.07
C GLY A 400 -14.09 13.97 18.16
N TYR A 401 -13.45 12.88 18.57
CA TYR A 401 -13.53 11.59 17.92
C TYR A 401 -14.20 10.53 18.81
N THR A 402 -15.34 10.86 19.36
CA THR A 402 -16.21 9.85 19.94
C THR A 402 -16.92 9.09 18.81
N GLY A 403 -16.25 8.10 18.25
CA GLY A 403 -16.88 7.06 17.44
C GLY A 403 -17.22 7.37 15.99
N ASN A 404 -16.70 8.46 15.41
CA ASN A 404 -16.85 8.73 13.97
C ASN A 404 -15.52 8.55 13.26
N ALA A 405 -15.47 7.53 12.42
CA ALA A 405 -14.36 7.27 11.53
C ALA A 405 -14.11 8.47 10.59
N THR A 406 -12.85 8.81 10.34
CA THR A 406 -12.47 9.91 9.46
C THR A 406 -12.09 9.41 8.09
N HIS A 407 -12.71 9.98 7.07
CA HIS A 407 -12.32 9.73 5.69
C HIS A 407 -11.01 10.44 5.38
N PHE A 408 -10.13 9.72 4.69
CA PHE A 408 -8.91 10.28 4.11
C PHE A 408 -8.80 9.85 2.65
N GLU A 409 -8.92 10.81 1.74
CA GLU A 409 -8.81 10.59 0.29
C GLU A 409 -7.37 10.27 -0.09
N CYS A 410 -7.16 9.11 -0.69
CA CYS A 410 -5.84 8.64 -1.08
C CYS A 410 -5.90 7.47 -2.07
N ASP A 411 -4.74 7.07 -2.61
CA ASP A 411 -4.62 5.77 -3.27
C ASP A 411 -4.77 4.65 -2.23
N THR A 412 -5.91 3.96 -2.28
CA THR A 412 -6.26 2.91 -1.33
C THR A 412 -5.54 1.58 -1.57
N SER A 413 -4.71 1.47 -2.62
CA SER A 413 -4.03 0.22 -2.99
C SER A 413 -3.01 -0.25 -1.95
N ALA A 414 -2.43 0.69 -1.19
CA ALA A 414 -1.45 0.41 -0.15
C ALA A 414 -2.06 -0.09 1.18
N PHE A 415 -3.40 0.01 1.34
CA PHE A 415 -4.09 -0.25 2.59
C PHE A 415 -5.03 -1.46 2.51
N ALA A 416 -5.17 -2.16 3.64
CA ALA A 416 -6.17 -3.19 3.88
C ALA A 416 -7.01 -2.81 5.11
N GLU A 417 -8.20 -3.41 5.25
CA GLU A 417 -8.95 -3.38 6.52
C GLU A 417 -8.10 -4.02 7.62
N ASP A 418 -8.21 -3.54 8.84
CA ASP A 418 -7.44 -3.90 10.03
C ASP A 418 -5.95 -3.49 10.00
N ASP A 419 -5.49 -2.78 8.96
CA ASP A 419 -4.14 -2.20 8.99
C ASP A 419 -4.01 -1.13 10.07
N ILE A 420 -2.97 -1.25 10.90
CA ILE A 420 -2.58 -0.19 11.83
C ILE A 420 -1.81 0.88 11.05
N VAL A 421 -2.25 2.12 11.20
CA VAL A 421 -1.71 3.27 10.49
C VAL A 421 -1.27 4.37 11.44
N LEU A 422 -0.31 5.17 10.99
CA LEU A 422 0.07 6.43 11.61
C LEU A 422 -0.56 7.57 10.83
N PHE A 423 -1.05 8.56 11.54
CA PHE A 423 -1.65 9.73 10.90
C PHE A 423 -1.32 11.02 11.61
N THR A 424 -1.38 12.13 10.89
CA THR A 424 -1.39 13.49 11.45
C THR A 424 -2.79 14.09 11.29
N TYR A 425 -3.15 15.01 12.19
CA TYR A 425 -4.49 15.56 12.24
C TYR A 425 -4.44 17.08 12.46
N SER A 426 -5.18 17.83 11.65
CA SER A 426 -5.39 19.24 11.86
C SER A 426 -6.56 19.48 12.81
N GLN A 427 -6.31 20.14 13.91
CA GLN A 427 -7.37 20.57 14.85
C GLN A 427 -8.16 21.75 14.31
N ALA A 428 -7.52 22.61 13.50
CA ALA A 428 -8.18 23.76 12.88
C ALA A 428 -9.25 23.29 11.88
N GLU A 429 -8.88 22.38 10.97
CA GLU A 429 -9.77 21.87 9.92
C GLU A 429 -10.56 20.62 10.33
N LYS A 430 -10.21 20.03 11.49
CA LYS A 430 -10.83 18.79 12.01
C LYS A 430 -10.74 17.64 11.01
N SER A 431 -9.60 17.50 10.35
CA SER A 431 -9.37 16.53 9.30
C SER A 431 -8.01 15.83 9.44
N ILE A 432 -7.96 14.57 9.00
CA ILE A 432 -6.71 13.83 8.84
C ILE A 432 -5.92 14.47 7.67
N GLN A 433 -4.63 14.63 7.90
CA GLN A 433 -3.74 15.27 6.95
C GLN A 433 -2.83 14.28 6.24
N THR A 434 -2.36 13.25 6.92
CA THR A 434 -1.54 12.16 6.36
C THR A 434 -1.97 10.83 6.93
N VAL A 435 -1.84 9.76 6.15
CA VAL A 435 -1.99 8.38 6.60
C VAL A 435 -0.88 7.54 6.01
N VAL A 436 -0.17 6.79 6.85
CA VAL A 436 0.86 5.83 6.41
C VAL A 436 0.71 4.54 7.21
N LYS A 437 1.01 3.40 6.60
CA LYS A 437 0.99 2.11 7.29
C LYS A 437 2.11 2.06 8.33
N ALA A 438 1.78 1.64 9.56
CA ALA A 438 2.76 1.49 10.63
C ALA A 438 3.62 0.23 10.42
N GLU A 439 4.91 0.33 10.74
CA GLU A 439 5.79 -0.85 10.78
C GLU A 439 5.62 -1.56 12.12
N SER A 440 5.51 -2.89 12.08
CA SER A 440 5.34 -3.71 13.27
C SER A 440 6.51 -4.66 13.51
N THR A 441 6.75 -4.95 14.78
CA THR A 441 7.72 -5.97 15.23
C THR A 441 7.10 -6.75 16.37
N GLU A 442 7.14 -8.08 16.26
CA GLU A 442 6.66 -8.99 17.29
C GLU A 442 7.83 -9.58 18.08
N GLY A 443 7.69 -9.70 19.38
CA GLY A 443 8.70 -10.32 20.22
C GLY A 443 8.33 -10.40 21.69
N ILE A 444 9.19 -11.08 22.47
CA ILE A 444 9.05 -11.19 23.91
C ILE A 444 9.60 -9.93 24.57
N VAL A 445 8.82 -9.33 25.46
CA VAL A 445 9.25 -8.19 26.27
C VAL A 445 10.02 -8.69 27.48
N SER A 446 11.30 -8.35 27.59
CA SER A 446 12.16 -8.71 28.71
C SER A 446 12.16 -7.67 29.83
N GLU A 447 12.04 -6.39 29.48
CA GLU A 447 12.02 -5.28 30.41
C GLU A 447 11.16 -4.13 29.84
N TYR A 448 10.54 -3.34 30.72
CA TYR A 448 9.81 -2.13 30.29
C TYR A 448 9.70 -1.11 31.42
N THR A 449 9.54 0.14 31.01
CA THR A 449 9.14 1.26 31.87
C THR A 449 8.03 2.02 31.14
N LEU A 450 6.84 2.09 31.67
CA LEU A 450 5.64 2.64 30.99
C LEU A 450 5.82 4.07 30.46
N THR A 451 6.80 4.82 30.95
CA THR A 451 7.02 6.23 30.58
C THR A 451 8.22 6.46 29.67
N LYS A 452 9.02 5.43 29.35
CA LYS A 452 10.29 5.65 28.62
C LYS A 452 10.54 4.67 27.48
N SER A 453 10.55 3.37 27.80
CA SER A 453 11.03 2.36 26.84
C SER A 453 10.56 0.96 27.20
N LEU A 454 10.69 0.06 26.26
CA LEU A 454 10.61 -1.38 26.45
C LEU A 454 11.78 -2.07 25.73
N THR A 455 12.16 -3.24 26.23
CA THR A 455 13.11 -4.15 25.56
C THR A 455 12.36 -5.33 24.98
N LEU A 456 12.38 -5.46 23.65
CA LEU A 456 11.72 -6.52 22.92
C LEU A 456 12.75 -7.25 22.06
N ALA A 457 12.82 -8.58 22.20
CA ALA A 457 13.79 -9.42 21.50
C ALA A 457 15.24 -8.84 21.63
N ASP A 458 15.66 -8.52 22.86
CA ASP A 458 16.98 -7.99 23.22
C ASP A 458 17.32 -6.59 22.66
N LYS A 459 16.35 -5.90 22.07
CA LYS A 459 16.53 -4.52 21.58
C LYS A 459 15.67 -3.56 22.38
N GLU A 460 16.31 -2.48 22.88
CA GLU A 460 15.59 -1.40 23.54
C GLU A 460 14.93 -0.47 22.51
N TYR A 461 13.66 -0.14 22.75
CA TYR A 461 12.86 0.80 21.99
C TYR A 461 12.34 1.89 22.90
N LYS A 462 12.52 3.15 22.52
CA LYS A 462 11.96 4.31 23.21
C LYS A 462 10.53 4.56 22.74
N TYR A 463 9.74 5.20 23.57
CA TYR A 463 8.36 5.56 23.24
C TYR A 463 8.26 6.91 22.57
N ALA A 464 7.30 7.01 21.64
CA ALA A 464 6.84 8.27 21.10
C ALA A 464 5.98 9.02 22.16
N LYS A 465 5.85 10.35 22.00
CA LYS A 465 5.02 11.22 22.85
C LYS A 465 3.58 10.69 23.01
N ASN A 466 2.99 10.20 21.91
CA ASN A 466 1.60 9.74 21.85
C ASN A 466 1.50 8.21 21.91
N ILE A 467 2.35 7.56 22.70
CA ILE A 467 2.33 6.10 22.89
C ILE A 467 0.97 5.63 23.39
N VAL A 468 0.46 4.56 22.79
CA VAL A 468 -0.75 3.86 23.18
C VAL A 468 -0.45 2.44 23.57
N PHE A 469 -1.12 1.98 24.61
CA PHE A 469 -1.07 0.60 25.07
C PHE A 469 -2.46 -0.02 25.01
N ASP A 470 -2.58 -1.13 24.32
CA ASP A 470 -3.79 -1.96 24.30
C ASP A 470 -3.41 -3.39 24.70
N PHE A 471 -3.68 -3.71 25.96
CA PHE A 471 -3.40 -5.02 26.54
C PHE A 471 -4.66 -5.86 26.70
N GLY A 472 -5.75 -5.49 26.02
CA GLY A 472 -7.02 -6.17 26.13
C GLY A 472 -7.55 -6.19 27.58
N ALA A 473 -8.00 -7.34 28.04
CA ALA A 473 -8.60 -7.49 29.38
C ALA A 473 -7.61 -7.36 30.55
N GLU A 474 -6.29 -7.40 30.29
CA GLU A 474 -5.28 -7.45 31.37
C GLU A 474 -4.81 -6.07 31.84
N ASN A 475 -5.06 -5.01 31.09
CA ASN A 475 -4.70 -3.59 31.40
C ASN A 475 -3.24 -3.33 31.82
N THR A 476 -2.34 -4.31 31.76
CA THR A 476 -0.91 -4.17 32.10
C THR A 476 -0.04 -5.02 31.20
N MET A 477 1.10 -4.46 30.80
CA MET A 477 2.14 -5.24 30.13
C MET A 477 2.85 -6.14 31.15
N ARG A 478 3.19 -7.35 30.72
CA ARG A 478 3.96 -8.32 31.53
C ARG A 478 5.26 -8.67 30.84
N THR A 479 6.34 -8.69 31.57
CA THR A 479 7.62 -9.25 31.08
C THR A 479 7.46 -10.72 30.73
N LYS A 480 8.27 -11.17 29.77
CA LYS A 480 8.29 -12.56 29.23
C LYS A 480 7.09 -12.90 28.33
N ASN A 481 6.09 -12.02 28.18
CA ASN A 481 5.01 -12.21 27.22
C ASN A 481 5.35 -11.60 25.86
N THR A 482 4.68 -12.09 24.81
CA THR A 482 4.87 -11.63 23.44
C THR A 482 3.92 -10.49 23.12
N TYR A 483 4.49 -9.42 22.59
CA TYR A 483 3.76 -8.24 22.15
C TYR A 483 4.12 -7.88 20.73
N THR A 484 3.19 -7.21 20.05
CA THR A 484 3.45 -6.51 18.80
C THR A 484 3.62 -5.04 19.12
N ILE A 485 4.73 -4.47 18.72
CA ILE A 485 4.98 -3.04 18.79
C ILE A 485 4.87 -2.45 17.38
N TYR A 486 4.35 -1.24 17.29
CA TYR A 486 4.30 -0.45 16.07
C TYR A 486 5.16 0.78 16.26
N THR A 487 5.97 1.08 15.27
CA THR A 487 6.94 2.17 15.34
C THR A 487 6.67 3.24 14.30
N ASP A 488 7.06 4.47 14.64
CA ASP A 488 7.15 5.57 13.70
C ASP A 488 8.39 5.42 12.78
N ALA A 489 8.54 6.36 11.85
CA ALA A 489 9.67 6.39 10.91
C ALA A 489 11.05 6.48 11.59
N ASN A 490 11.11 6.94 12.84
CA ASN A 490 12.34 7.08 13.62
C ASN A 490 12.62 5.88 14.51
N GLY A 491 11.74 4.87 14.48
CA GLY A 491 11.83 3.67 15.29
C GLY A 491 11.37 3.87 16.73
N LEU A 492 10.60 4.93 17.01
CA LEU A 492 9.97 5.13 18.31
C LEU A 492 8.66 4.35 18.37
N VAL A 493 8.42 3.67 19.47
CA VAL A 493 7.18 2.90 19.65
C VAL A 493 6.03 3.84 19.92
N ILE A 494 4.99 3.75 19.10
CA ILE A 494 3.78 4.54 19.22
C ILE A 494 2.55 3.71 19.61
N PHE A 495 2.59 2.39 19.39
CA PHE A 495 1.53 1.49 19.80
C PHE A 495 2.09 0.15 20.25
N VAL A 496 1.57 -0.37 21.37
CA VAL A 496 1.91 -1.70 21.89
C VAL A 496 0.62 -2.45 22.12
N THR A 497 0.51 -3.62 21.53
CA THR A 497 -0.63 -4.50 21.74
C THR A 497 -0.18 -5.93 21.98
N GLU A 498 -1.03 -6.76 22.55
CA GLU A 498 -0.77 -8.19 22.58
C GLU A 498 -0.64 -8.71 21.15
N ALA A 499 0.34 -9.57 20.93
CA ALA A 499 0.54 -10.14 19.61
C ALA A 499 -0.70 -10.97 19.22
N GLU A 500 -1.22 -10.74 18.01
CA GLU A 500 -2.33 -11.51 17.50
C GLU A 500 -2.00 -13.00 17.38
N PHE A 501 -2.96 -13.81 17.71
CA PHE A 501 -2.86 -15.25 17.53
C PHE A 501 -3.36 -15.64 16.13
N LYS A 502 -2.49 -16.28 15.37
CA LYS A 502 -2.84 -16.92 14.10
C LYS A 502 -3.56 -18.24 14.36
N PRO A 503 -4.31 -18.79 13.41
CA PRO A 503 -4.92 -20.12 13.56
C PRO A 503 -3.93 -21.21 13.94
N THR A 504 -2.64 -21.06 13.59
CA THR A 504 -1.55 -21.97 13.94
C THR A 504 -1.09 -21.86 15.41
N ASP A 505 -1.48 -20.81 16.10
CA ASP A 505 -1.10 -20.56 17.52
C ASP A 505 -2.14 -21.13 18.49
N TYR A 506 -3.14 -21.85 17.97
CA TYR A 506 -4.12 -22.53 18.78
C TYR A 506 -3.76 -24.00 18.98
N ALA A 507 -4.18 -24.52 20.10
CA ALA A 507 -4.03 -25.93 20.45
C ALA A 507 -5.29 -26.43 21.16
N PHE A 508 -5.48 -27.73 21.12
CA PHE A 508 -6.50 -28.40 21.93
C PHE A 508 -5.84 -29.06 23.13
N VAL A 509 -6.39 -28.85 24.34
CA VAL A 509 -5.83 -29.40 25.59
C VAL A 509 -6.40 -30.80 25.82
N LEU A 510 -5.59 -31.83 25.59
CA LEU A 510 -5.97 -33.23 25.87
C LEU A 510 -5.98 -33.50 27.37
N ASP A 511 -5.02 -32.96 28.07
CA ASP A 511 -4.87 -33.13 29.50
C ASP A 511 -4.03 -32.03 30.14
N ALA A 512 -4.28 -31.73 31.40
CA ALA A 512 -3.49 -30.80 32.16
C ALA A 512 -3.42 -31.24 33.64
N GLU A 513 -2.23 -31.27 34.20
CA GLU A 513 -1.98 -31.74 35.53
C GLU A 513 -1.27 -30.67 36.36
N ALA A 514 -1.73 -30.48 37.59
CA ALA A 514 -1.04 -29.69 38.58
C ALA A 514 -0.06 -30.58 39.37
N SER A 515 1.15 -30.08 39.59
CA SER A 515 2.10 -30.76 40.44
C SER A 515 1.69 -30.70 41.92
N SER A 516 1.57 -31.85 42.52
CA SER A 516 1.25 -31.96 43.95
C SER A 516 2.48 -32.10 44.88
N GLN A 517 3.71 -32.02 44.34
CA GLN A 517 4.93 -32.23 45.14
C GLN A 517 5.38 -30.94 45.84
N THR A 518 5.51 -30.99 47.16
CA THR A 518 5.97 -29.87 47.99
C THR A 518 7.40 -29.45 47.60
N GLY A 519 7.55 -28.27 47.07
CA GLY A 519 8.83 -27.62 46.80
C GLY A 519 9.24 -27.47 45.34
N PHE A 520 8.57 -28.13 44.40
CA PHE A 520 8.80 -27.94 42.98
C PHE A 520 7.46 -27.87 42.21
N LYS A 521 7.16 -26.76 41.58
CA LYS A 521 6.03 -26.65 40.66
C LYS A 521 6.43 -27.21 39.29
N PHE A 522 5.82 -28.31 38.89
CA PHE A 522 5.95 -28.87 37.54
C PHE A 522 4.57 -29.06 36.95
N ASP A 523 3.84 -27.94 36.79
CA ASP A 523 2.57 -27.99 36.11
C ASP A 523 2.79 -28.34 34.64
N ARG A 524 1.97 -29.21 34.08
CA ARG A 524 2.12 -29.70 32.69
C ARG A 524 0.80 -29.74 31.97
N ALA A 525 0.85 -29.49 30.66
CA ALA A 525 -0.28 -29.69 29.75
C ALA A 525 0.12 -30.56 28.56
N LYS A 526 -0.81 -31.43 28.13
CA LYS A 526 -0.70 -32.23 26.92
C LYS A 526 -1.57 -31.59 25.86
N LEU A 527 -0.92 -31.05 24.82
CA LEU A 527 -1.55 -30.25 23.76
C LEU A 527 -1.52 -30.98 22.44
N VAL A 528 -2.61 -30.88 21.66
CA VAL A 528 -2.59 -31.16 20.23
C VAL A 528 -2.44 -29.83 19.52
N LEU A 529 -1.34 -29.64 18.80
CA LEU A 529 -1.00 -28.42 18.12
C LEU A 529 -1.70 -28.32 16.75
N ALA A 530 -1.64 -27.16 16.14
CA ALA A 530 -2.24 -26.89 14.84
C ALA A 530 -1.69 -27.77 13.70
N ASP A 531 -0.48 -28.31 13.84
CA ASP A 531 0.12 -29.26 12.89
C ASP A 531 -0.28 -30.74 13.13
N GLY A 532 -1.13 -31.01 14.12
CA GLY A 532 -1.54 -32.34 14.54
C GLY A 532 -0.57 -33.04 15.49
N SER A 533 0.59 -32.42 15.78
CA SER A 533 1.53 -33.01 16.72
C SER A 533 1.03 -32.93 18.16
N VAL A 534 1.37 -33.96 18.96
CA VAL A 534 1.05 -33.98 20.39
C VAL A 534 2.29 -33.63 21.19
N LYS A 535 2.19 -32.59 22.02
CA LYS A 535 3.30 -32.12 22.83
C LYS A 535 2.90 -32.04 24.29
N THR A 536 3.75 -32.57 25.19
CA THR A 536 3.63 -32.32 26.61
C THR A 536 4.59 -31.17 26.98
N VAL A 537 4.05 -30.11 27.55
CA VAL A 537 4.75 -28.87 27.85
C VAL A 537 4.72 -28.59 29.36
N TYR A 538 5.74 -27.93 29.88
CA TYR A 538 5.68 -27.30 31.21
C TYR A 538 4.90 -25.99 31.08
N THR A 539 4.13 -25.64 32.11
CA THR A 539 3.30 -24.44 32.11
C THR A 539 3.65 -23.51 33.25
N ASP A 540 3.48 -22.21 33.05
CA ASP A 540 3.79 -21.17 34.04
C ASP A 540 2.81 -21.15 35.20
N ASP A 541 1.62 -21.75 35.03
CA ASP A 541 0.56 -21.84 36.04
C ASP A 541 -0.19 -23.17 35.92
N ASN A 542 -1.08 -23.43 36.87
CA ASN A 542 -1.94 -24.60 36.92
C ASN A 542 -3.15 -24.45 35.96
N TYR A 543 -3.12 -25.21 34.89
CA TYR A 543 -4.18 -25.26 33.87
C TYR A 543 -5.04 -26.53 33.94
N ALA A 544 -5.12 -27.23 35.08
CA ALA A 544 -5.92 -28.45 35.19
C ALA A 544 -7.38 -28.30 34.75
N GLY A 545 -7.97 -27.11 34.93
CA GLY A 545 -9.31 -26.80 34.45
C GLY A 545 -9.42 -26.43 32.94
N TYR A 546 -8.35 -26.65 32.14
CA TYR A 546 -8.33 -26.32 30.71
C TYR A 546 -8.48 -27.58 29.84
N LYS A 547 -8.55 -28.77 30.42
CA LYS A 547 -8.78 -30.00 29.67
C LYS A 547 -10.03 -29.89 28.80
N GLY A 548 -9.89 -30.22 27.52
CA GLY A 548 -10.97 -30.17 26.54
C GLY A 548 -11.24 -28.80 25.91
N TYR A 549 -10.44 -27.79 26.24
CA TYR A 549 -10.58 -26.46 25.64
C TYR A 549 -9.62 -26.22 24.49
N ILE A 550 -10.03 -25.37 23.56
CA ILE A 550 -9.12 -24.73 22.60
C ILE A 550 -8.47 -23.56 23.35
N VAL A 551 -7.14 -23.52 23.29
CA VAL A 551 -6.32 -22.49 23.92
C VAL A 551 -5.40 -21.85 22.90
N THR A 552 -5.03 -20.61 23.15
CA THR A 552 -3.79 -20.07 22.59
C THR A 552 -2.64 -20.46 23.49
N TYR A 553 -1.47 -20.66 22.90
CA TYR A 553 -0.27 -21.02 23.65
C TYR A 553 0.96 -20.28 23.16
N ARG A 554 1.82 -19.88 24.07
CA ARG A 554 3.15 -19.32 23.77
C ARG A 554 4.14 -19.70 24.85
N ALA A 555 5.36 -20.01 24.44
CA ALA A 555 6.44 -20.15 25.42
C ALA A 555 6.82 -18.75 25.93
N ASN A 556 6.95 -18.62 27.25
CA ASN A 556 7.51 -17.43 27.89
C ASN A 556 9.06 -17.46 27.84
N GLY A 557 9.72 -16.43 28.41
CA GLY A 557 11.18 -16.34 28.43
C GLY A 557 11.88 -17.46 29.24
N ASP A 558 11.15 -18.23 30.05
CA ASP A 558 11.64 -19.36 30.82
C ASP A 558 11.35 -20.72 30.14
N ASN A 559 10.88 -20.70 28.89
CA ASN A 559 10.41 -21.86 28.11
C ASN A 559 9.22 -22.61 28.76
N GLU A 560 8.48 -21.96 29.64
CA GLU A 560 7.20 -22.44 30.11
C GLU A 560 6.09 -21.93 29.20
N TYR A 561 5.04 -22.72 29.07
CA TYR A 561 3.92 -22.36 28.19
C TYR A 561 2.82 -21.62 28.96
N VAL A 562 2.52 -20.43 28.51
CA VAL A 562 1.34 -19.67 28.94
C VAL A 562 0.16 -20.11 28.10
N LEU A 563 -0.90 -20.60 28.73
CA LEU A 563 -2.11 -21.02 28.07
C LEU A 563 -3.24 -20.03 28.36
N ARG A 564 -4.00 -19.65 27.33
CA ARG A 564 -5.21 -18.85 27.48
C ARG A 564 -6.35 -19.52 26.75
N LYS A 565 -7.50 -19.68 27.42
CA LYS A 565 -8.69 -20.17 26.75
C LYS A 565 -9.04 -19.25 25.59
N ALA A 566 -9.35 -19.82 24.44
CA ALA A 566 -9.88 -19.05 23.32
C ALA A 566 -11.12 -18.27 23.80
N PRO A 567 -11.26 -16.99 23.44
CA PRO A 567 -12.32 -16.16 23.98
C PRO A 567 -13.70 -16.73 23.63
N ASN A 568 -14.63 -16.59 24.55
CA ASN A 568 -16.03 -16.92 24.30
C ASN A 568 -16.58 -15.99 23.23
N THR A 569 -17.00 -16.56 22.12
CA THR A 569 -17.55 -15.77 21.02
C THR A 569 -19.07 -15.85 21.04
N THR A 570 -19.74 -14.69 21.02
CA THR A 570 -21.18 -14.61 20.88
C THR A 570 -21.57 -14.98 19.45
N PHE A 571 -22.39 -15.99 19.31
CA PHE A 571 -22.82 -16.44 18.00
C PHE A 571 -24.35 -16.32 17.86
N ASN A 572 -24.83 -15.37 17.01
CA ASN A 572 -26.27 -15.11 16.82
C ASN A 572 -27.08 -15.01 18.15
N GLY A 573 -26.53 -14.34 19.15
CA GLY A 573 -27.15 -14.17 20.45
C GLY A 573 -26.97 -15.31 21.45
N GLY A 574 -26.19 -16.34 21.11
CA GLY A 574 -25.74 -17.40 22.03
C GLY A 574 -24.25 -17.27 22.29
N THR A 575 -23.79 -17.58 23.49
CA THR A 575 -22.38 -17.65 23.84
C THR A 575 -21.91 -19.10 23.79
N ILE A 576 -20.74 -19.35 23.23
CA ILE A 576 -20.06 -20.65 23.36
C ILE A 576 -19.62 -20.75 24.84
N SER A 577 -20.17 -21.72 25.58
CA SER A 577 -19.97 -21.78 27.02
C SER A 577 -18.77 -22.61 27.39
N ASP A 578 -18.10 -22.21 28.47
CA ASP A 578 -16.97 -22.92 29.07
C ASP A 578 -17.35 -24.30 29.63
N SER A 579 -18.65 -24.62 29.76
CA SER A 579 -19.16 -25.87 30.32
C SER A 579 -19.35 -26.99 29.33
N MET A 580 -18.68 -26.93 28.18
CA MET A 580 -18.88 -27.85 27.03
C MET A 580 -18.30 -29.24 27.25
N PHE A 581 -17.53 -29.45 28.32
CA PHE A 581 -16.76 -30.66 28.50
C PHE A 581 -17.17 -31.39 29.77
N ASN A 582 -17.40 -32.69 29.66
CA ASN A 582 -17.61 -33.55 30.82
C ASN A 582 -16.25 -33.75 31.49
N ALA A 583 -16.16 -33.41 32.77
CA ALA A 583 -14.89 -33.40 33.52
C ALA A 583 -14.19 -34.81 33.59
N ASP A 584 -14.92 -35.87 33.29
CA ASP A 584 -14.45 -37.23 33.33
C ASP A 584 -14.03 -37.82 31.97
N SER A 585 -14.12 -37.05 30.91
CA SER A 585 -13.85 -37.47 29.54
C SER A 585 -12.49 -36.91 29.07
N ALA A 586 -11.62 -37.77 28.56
CA ALA A 586 -10.32 -37.35 28.04
C ALA A 586 -10.44 -36.51 26.75
N ILE A 587 -11.56 -36.62 26.05
CA ILE A 587 -11.93 -35.90 24.84
C ILE A 587 -13.31 -35.32 25.07
N PRO A 588 -13.61 -34.08 24.68
CA PRO A 588 -14.92 -33.50 24.89
C PRO A 588 -16.00 -34.33 24.22
N THR A 589 -16.97 -34.79 24.99
CA THR A 589 -18.09 -35.56 24.46
C THR A 589 -19.15 -34.70 23.80
N GLN A 590 -19.02 -33.39 23.84
CA GLN A 590 -19.97 -32.46 23.25
C GLN A 590 -19.26 -31.19 22.77
N GLY A 591 -19.13 -31.02 21.48
CA GLY A 591 -18.85 -29.74 20.87
C GLY A 591 -20.13 -28.93 20.85
N VAL A 592 -20.37 -28.05 21.80
CA VAL A 592 -21.72 -27.52 22.01
C VAL A 592 -21.73 -26.04 21.82
N LEU A 593 -22.64 -25.60 20.99
CA LEU A 593 -23.24 -24.27 21.09
C LEU A 593 -24.16 -24.26 22.32
N THR A 594 -23.98 -23.28 23.17
CA THR A 594 -24.76 -23.06 24.38
C THR A 594 -26.25 -23.05 24.13
N GLY A 595 -26.96 -23.62 25.08
CA GLY A 595 -28.39 -23.69 25.05
C GLY A 595 -28.90 -25.11 25.25
N GLY A 596 -28.09 -26.04 25.79
CA GLY A 596 -28.51 -27.38 26.17
C GLY A 596 -28.90 -28.24 24.99
N LYS A 597 -28.39 -28.05 23.82
CA LYS A 597 -28.75 -28.81 22.62
C LYS A 597 -27.58 -29.57 22.06
N THR A 598 -27.87 -30.80 21.89
CA THR A 598 -27.15 -31.92 21.26
C THR A 598 -26.06 -31.53 20.30
N PRO A 599 -24.94 -32.30 20.33
CA PRO A 599 -23.83 -32.19 19.41
C PRO A 599 -24.32 -32.19 17.96
N VAL A 600 -23.55 -31.59 17.11
CA VAL A 600 -23.77 -31.63 15.68
C VAL A 600 -23.82 -33.08 15.26
N ARG A 601 -25.02 -33.63 15.18
CA ARG A 601 -25.22 -34.92 14.55
C ARG A 601 -25.29 -34.69 13.07
N THR A 602 -24.36 -35.26 12.35
CA THR A 602 -24.57 -35.48 10.94
C THR A 602 -25.76 -36.43 10.86
N ASN A 603 -26.90 -36.01 10.32
CA ASN A 603 -27.91 -36.97 9.95
C ASN A 603 -27.28 -37.97 9.01
N ALA A 604 -27.61 -39.28 9.16
CA ALA A 604 -27.09 -40.37 8.37
C ALA A 604 -27.31 -40.22 6.84
N THR A 605 -27.91 -39.13 6.41
CA THR A 605 -28.20 -38.81 5.00
C THR A 605 -27.43 -37.60 4.47
N THR A 606 -26.63 -36.89 5.29
CA THR A 606 -25.82 -35.76 4.86
C THR A 606 -24.36 -36.03 5.18
N THR A 607 -23.58 -36.26 4.16
CA THR A 607 -22.23 -36.80 4.21
C THR A 607 -21.15 -35.82 4.46
N ASP A 608 -21.40 -34.50 4.45
CA ASP A 608 -20.35 -33.51 4.55
C ASP A 608 -20.48 -32.71 5.86
N PHE A 609 -19.72 -33.13 6.85
CA PHE A 609 -19.64 -32.48 8.15
C PHE A 609 -19.08 -31.10 8.09
N PHE A 610 -18.13 -30.83 7.18
CA PHE A 610 -17.42 -29.57 7.03
C PHE A 610 -17.85 -28.73 5.83
N MET A 611 -18.30 -29.39 4.77
CA MET A 611 -18.67 -28.69 3.54
C MET A 611 -20.02 -29.18 3.02
N GLN A 612 -20.84 -28.22 2.66
CA GLN A 612 -22.06 -28.49 1.89
C GLN A 612 -21.92 -27.79 0.52
N ASN A 613 -22.06 -28.58 -0.54
CA ASN A 613 -22.08 -28.10 -1.92
C ASN A 613 -20.86 -27.30 -2.39
N GLY A 614 -19.66 -27.69 -1.97
CA GLY A 614 -18.41 -27.07 -2.46
C GLY A 614 -18.18 -25.64 -1.98
N ASN A 615 -18.99 -25.10 -1.08
CA ASN A 615 -18.82 -23.77 -0.49
C ASN A 615 -18.01 -23.86 0.79
N ALA A 616 -17.23 -22.80 1.07
CA ALA A 616 -16.43 -22.69 2.29
C ALA A 616 -17.29 -22.44 3.55
N LYS A 617 -18.32 -23.24 3.75
CA LYS A 617 -19.28 -23.12 4.86
C LYS A 617 -19.28 -24.41 5.67
N VAL A 618 -19.37 -24.25 6.99
CA VAL A 618 -19.51 -25.34 7.95
C VAL A 618 -20.88 -25.19 8.63
N TYR A 619 -21.61 -26.28 8.69
CA TYR A 619 -22.95 -26.30 9.28
C TYR A 619 -22.93 -27.11 10.58
N PRO A 620 -22.85 -26.42 11.73
CA PRO A 620 -22.79 -27.13 13.02
C PRO A 620 -24.13 -27.72 13.48
N GLY A 621 -25.11 -27.86 12.63
CA GLY A 621 -26.37 -28.59 12.89
C GLY A 621 -27.44 -27.83 13.68
N ASN A 622 -27.23 -26.59 14.04
CA ASN A 622 -28.17 -25.79 14.83
C ASN A 622 -28.87 -24.67 14.02
N GLY A 623 -28.89 -24.79 12.70
CA GLY A 623 -29.47 -23.79 11.81
C GLY A 623 -28.58 -22.57 11.55
N LYS A 624 -27.38 -22.55 12.11
CA LYS A 624 -26.40 -21.47 11.95
C LYS A 624 -25.30 -21.88 10.99
N THR A 625 -24.74 -20.90 10.29
CA THR A 625 -23.66 -21.10 9.32
C THR A 625 -22.39 -20.49 9.87
N LEU A 626 -21.33 -21.30 9.96
CA LEU A 626 -19.97 -20.85 10.19
C LEU A 626 -19.22 -20.91 8.87
N TYR A 627 -18.32 -19.97 8.68
CA TYR A 627 -17.51 -19.89 7.48
C TYR A 627 -16.08 -20.35 7.80
N ALA A 628 -15.46 -20.99 6.86
CA ALA A 628 -14.05 -21.31 6.93
C ALA A 628 -13.34 -20.81 5.67
N ASN A 629 -12.08 -20.43 5.80
CA ASN A 629 -11.26 -19.93 4.71
C ASN A 629 -10.01 -20.80 4.49
N SER A 630 -9.05 -20.31 3.73
CA SER A 630 -7.79 -20.98 3.47
C SER A 630 -6.86 -21.09 4.70
N GLU A 631 -7.10 -20.30 5.76
CA GLU A 631 -6.29 -20.25 6.97
C GLU A 631 -6.88 -21.08 8.13
N THR A 632 -8.16 -21.45 8.06
CA THR A 632 -8.82 -22.26 9.09
C THR A 632 -8.08 -23.58 9.29
N VAL A 633 -7.72 -23.91 10.52
CA VAL A 633 -7.04 -25.15 10.87
C VAL A 633 -8.06 -26.16 11.38
N PHE A 634 -8.05 -27.36 10.81
CA PHE A 634 -8.83 -28.52 11.27
C PHE A 634 -7.88 -29.59 11.79
N VAL A 635 -8.03 -30.03 13.03
CA VAL A 635 -7.32 -31.17 13.58
C VAL A 635 -8.30 -32.29 13.87
N VAL A 636 -8.12 -33.42 13.21
CA VAL A 636 -9.01 -34.58 13.30
C VAL A 636 -8.32 -35.70 14.08
N ALA A 637 -8.98 -36.15 15.12
CA ALA A 637 -8.55 -37.29 15.94
C ALA A 637 -9.28 -38.55 15.45
N GLU A 638 -8.50 -39.56 15.13
CA GLU A 638 -8.99 -40.91 14.76
C GLU A 638 -8.40 -41.92 15.75
N SER A 639 -9.23 -42.70 16.43
CA SER A 639 -8.80 -43.74 17.37
C SER A 639 -9.07 -45.14 16.83
N ASP A 640 -8.05 -45.98 16.87
CA ASP A 640 -8.12 -47.37 16.56
C ASP A 640 -7.54 -48.22 17.73
N ARG A 641 -7.36 -49.52 17.48
CA ARG A 641 -6.81 -50.42 18.48
C ARG A 641 -5.34 -50.17 18.84
N THR A 642 -4.66 -49.37 18.02
CA THR A 642 -3.22 -49.06 18.19
C THR A 642 -3.00 -47.72 18.90
N GLY A 643 -4.01 -46.88 18.98
CA GLY A 643 -3.97 -45.54 19.62
C GLY A 643 -4.77 -44.49 18.86
N THR A 644 -4.58 -43.23 19.28
CA THR A 644 -5.19 -42.08 18.64
C THR A 644 -4.18 -41.37 17.76
N THR A 645 -4.52 -41.14 16.50
CA THR A 645 -3.76 -40.31 15.57
C THR A 645 -4.45 -38.97 15.39
N TYR A 646 -3.68 -37.94 15.23
CA TYR A 646 -4.16 -36.56 15.01
C TYR A 646 -3.64 -36.07 13.68
N THR A 647 -4.55 -35.74 12.77
CA THR A 647 -4.19 -35.24 11.44
C THR A 647 -4.67 -33.82 11.27
N SER A 648 -3.76 -32.94 10.83
CA SER A 648 -4.06 -31.54 10.60
C SER A 648 -4.35 -31.24 9.12
N TYR A 649 -5.33 -30.37 8.90
CA TYR A 649 -5.72 -29.86 7.59
C TYR A 649 -5.83 -28.34 7.66
N THR A 650 -5.12 -27.62 6.82
CA THR A 650 -5.21 -26.16 6.73
C THR A 650 -6.04 -25.78 5.51
N GLY A 651 -7.04 -24.95 5.75
CA GLY A 651 -8.00 -24.48 4.75
C GLY A 651 -9.16 -25.44 4.54
N ILE A 652 -10.34 -24.85 4.32
CA ILE A 652 -11.59 -25.62 4.14
C ILE A 652 -11.56 -26.55 2.94
N LYS A 653 -10.81 -26.23 1.91
CA LYS A 653 -10.65 -27.09 0.74
C LYS A 653 -9.93 -28.42 1.05
N ASN A 654 -9.14 -28.43 2.10
CA ASN A 654 -8.37 -29.59 2.52
C ASN A 654 -9.04 -30.35 3.67
N ALA A 655 -10.10 -29.80 4.27
CA ALA A 655 -10.83 -30.45 5.35
C ALA A 655 -11.47 -31.75 4.87
N PRO A 656 -11.36 -32.84 5.66
CA PRO A 656 -11.91 -34.13 5.27
C PRO A 656 -13.44 -34.16 5.45
N SER A 657 -14.10 -35.07 4.70
CA SER A 657 -15.46 -35.46 5.03
C SER A 657 -15.41 -36.58 6.10
N ILE A 658 -16.33 -36.51 7.04
CA ILE A 658 -16.42 -37.48 8.14
C ILE A 658 -17.76 -38.15 8.09
N ASP A 659 -17.74 -39.47 7.77
CA ASP A 659 -18.93 -40.29 7.65
C ASP A 659 -19.14 -41.14 8.91
N PRO A 660 -20.20 -40.94 9.68
CA PRO A 660 -20.50 -41.77 10.85
C PRO A 660 -20.71 -43.22 10.45
N LYS A 661 -20.06 -44.14 11.16
CA LYS A 661 -20.33 -45.59 11.04
C LYS A 661 -21.23 -46.07 12.16
N ASN A 662 -22.25 -46.84 11.83
CA ASN A 662 -23.21 -47.41 12.80
C ASN A 662 -23.82 -46.34 13.71
N THR A 663 -23.44 -46.33 14.99
CA THR A 663 -23.88 -45.37 16.03
C THR A 663 -22.82 -44.34 16.36
N ALA A 664 -21.65 -44.35 15.71
CA ALA A 664 -20.60 -43.38 15.96
C ALA A 664 -21.04 -41.97 15.49
N VAL A 665 -20.63 -40.96 16.23
CA VAL A 665 -20.89 -39.55 15.93
C VAL A 665 -19.58 -38.84 16.02
N ALA A 666 -19.26 -38.04 15.01
CA ALA A 666 -18.12 -37.13 15.16
C ALA A 666 -18.50 -35.95 16.03
N GLU A 667 -17.60 -35.59 16.94
CA GLU A 667 -17.76 -34.43 17.81
C GLU A 667 -16.72 -33.36 17.49
N MET A 668 -17.10 -32.08 17.55
CA MET A 668 -16.13 -31.02 17.28
C MET A 668 -16.19 -29.90 18.30
N VAL A 669 -15.01 -29.35 18.57
CA VAL A 669 -14.80 -28.13 19.33
C VAL A 669 -14.19 -27.11 18.39
N TYR A 670 -14.68 -25.88 18.41
CA TYR A 670 -14.23 -24.88 17.48
C TYR A 670 -14.10 -23.48 18.11
N TYR A 671 -13.22 -22.70 17.56
CA TYR A 671 -13.03 -21.30 17.87
C TYR A 671 -13.44 -20.43 16.67
N VAL A 672 -14.21 -19.39 16.92
CA VAL A 672 -14.66 -18.42 15.91
C VAL A 672 -13.91 -17.10 16.09
N ARG A 673 -13.20 -16.66 15.06
CA ARG A 673 -12.35 -15.42 15.10
C ARG A 673 -13.16 -14.13 15.04
N GLY A 674 -14.30 -14.10 14.46
CA GLY A 674 -15.12 -12.93 14.19
C GLY A 674 -15.95 -13.16 12.92
N ASN A 675 -16.98 -12.40 12.68
CA ASN A 675 -17.84 -12.53 11.49
C ASN A 675 -18.25 -13.98 11.16
N ASN A 676 -18.40 -14.84 12.16
CA ASN A 676 -18.68 -16.28 12.04
C ASN A 676 -17.56 -17.07 11.31
N LEU A 677 -16.34 -16.58 11.29
CA LEU A 677 -15.20 -17.23 10.67
C LEU A 677 -14.48 -18.16 11.64
N LEU A 678 -14.32 -19.42 11.26
CA LEU A 678 -13.59 -20.41 12.05
C LEU A 678 -12.07 -20.17 11.98
N GLY A 679 -11.44 -20.13 13.15
CA GLY A 679 -9.98 -20.07 13.25
C GLY A 679 -9.35 -21.44 13.42
N PHE A 680 -9.80 -22.21 14.43
CA PHE A 680 -9.31 -23.53 14.76
C PHE A 680 -10.48 -24.46 15.07
N VAL A 681 -10.41 -25.71 14.59
CA VAL A 681 -11.43 -26.74 14.78
C VAL A 681 -10.75 -28.05 15.17
N PHE A 682 -11.11 -28.61 16.33
CA PHE A 682 -10.74 -29.92 16.74
C PHE A 682 -11.93 -30.87 16.55
N VAL A 683 -11.70 -32.02 15.91
CA VAL A 683 -12.75 -33.03 15.66
C VAL A 683 -12.34 -34.35 16.22
N ASP A 684 -13.18 -34.93 17.06
CA ASP A 684 -13.10 -36.32 17.42
C ASP A 684 -13.94 -37.17 16.43
N ALA A 685 -13.25 -37.86 15.56
CA ALA A 685 -13.84 -38.76 14.54
C ALA A 685 -13.70 -40.23 14.92
N THR A 686 -13.55 -40.54 16.21
CA THR A 686 -13.42 -41.94 16.68
C THR A 686 -14.61 -42.77 16.25
N GLY A 687 -14.36 -43.85 15.49
CA GLY A 687 -15.40 -44.74 14.97
C GLY A 687 -16.10 -44.22 13.71
N CYS A 688 -15.71 -43.07 13.18
CA CYS A 688 -16.18 -42.57 11.90
C CYS A 688 -15.19 -42.90 10.77
N ASP A 689 -15.69 -42.88 9.53
CA ASP A 689 -14.80 -42.85 8.38
C ASP A 689 -14.37 -41.45 8.07
N VAL A 690 -13.07 -41.19 8.14
CA VAL A 690 -12.47 -39.92 7.72
C VAL A 690 -12.04 -40.05 6.26
N VAL A 691 -12.72 -39.32 5.42
CA VAL A 691 -12.46 -39.36 3.99
C VAL A 691 -11.84 -38.03 3.58
N ASN A 692 -10.57 -38.08 3.22
CA ASN A 692 -9.85 -36.92 2.72
C ASN A 692 -10.38 -36.57 1.33
N GLY A 693 -11.45 -35.77 1.27
CA GLY A 693 -11.92 -35.18 0.03
C GLY A 693 -11.03 -33.98 -0.30
N ARG A 694 -10.13 -34.14 -1.26
CA ARG A 694 -9.54 -32.98 -1.91
C ARG A 694 -10.51 -32.49 -2.96
N ASN A 695 -10.86 -31.20 -2.96
CA ASN A 695 -11.50 -30.52 -4.08
C ASN A 695 -10.57 -30.40 -5.30
N ASP A 696 -9.47 -31.16 -5.28
CA ASP A 696 -8.46 -31.08 -6.32
C ASP A 696 -9.03 -31.74 -7.58
N ILE A 697 -8.89 -31.08 -8.69
CA ILE A 697 -9.09 -31.67 -9.97
C ILE A 697 -7.94 -32.64 -10.21
N THR A 698 -8.27 -33.94 -10.33
CA THR A 698 -7.32 -35.01 -10.62
C THR A 698 -7.53 -35.54 -12.02
N PHE A 699 -6.55 -35.38 -12.88
CA PHE A 699 -6.53 -36.03 -14.17
C PHE A 699 -5.67 -37.30 -14.08
N LEU A 700 -6.22 -38.44 -14.46
CA LEU A 700 -5.51 -39.72 -14.54
C LEU A 700 -5.10 -40.01 -15.97
N ALA A 701 -3.79 -40.08 -16.24
CA ALA A 701 -3.28 -40.29 -17.59
C ALA A 701 -3.14 -41.76 -17.97
N GLY A 702 -2.44 -42.52 -17.17
CA GLY A 702 -2.20 -43.93 -17.44
C GLY A 702 -1.47 -44.62 -16.30
N LYS A 703 -1.40 -45.98 -16.32
CA LYS A 703 -0.63 -46.70 -15.32
C LYS A 703 0.84 -46.44 -15.49
N GLU A 704 1.53 -46.08 -14.39
CA GLU A 704 2.97 -45.81 -14.35
C GLU A 704 3.74 -47.05 -14.86
N GLY A 705 4.33 -46.92 -16.03
CA GLY A 705 5.10 -47.95 -16.70
C GLY A 705 4.47 -49.33 -16.59
N MET A 706 4.35 -50.29 -17.12
CA MET A 706 3.64 -51.55 -16.88
C MET A 706 3.41 -51.91 -15.39
N SER A 707 2.68 -50.98 -14.68
CA SER A 707 2.51 -51.03 -13.23
C SER A 707 2.03 -52.39 -12.79
N LYS A 708 2.87 -53.10 -12.07
CA LYS A 708 2.49 -54.34 -11.41
C LYS A 708 1.61 -54.00 -10.21
N LEU A 709 0.65 -54.85 -9.95
CA LEU A 709 -0.15 -54.80 -8.74
C LEU A 709 0.79 -54.77 -7.53
N LYS A 710 0.65 -53.72 -6.71
CA LYS A 710 1.43 -53.51 -5.45
C LYS A 710 0.50 -53.79 -4.28
N THR A 711 1.08 -54.13 -3.14
CA THR A 711 0.36 -54.37 -1.90
C THR A 711 0.96 -53.48 -0.78
N ASP A 712 0.12 -52.84 0.00
CA ASP A 712 0.54 -52.04 1.14
C ASP A 712 0.76 -52.91 2.40
N SER A 713 1.14 -52.26 3.52
CA SER A 713 1.38 -52.93 4.81
C SER A 713 0.15 -53.64 5.40
N ASP A 714 -1.05 -53.30 4.93
CA ASP A 714 -2.32 -53.81 5.42
C ASP A 714 -2.93 -54.85 4.44
N ASN A 715 -2.11 -55.31 3.51
CA ASN A 715 -2.48 -56.27 2.43
C ASN A 715 -3.52 -55.73 1.42
N ASN A 716 -3.70 -54.40 1.32
CA ASN A 716 -4.53 -53.82 0.29
C ASN A 716 -3.75 -53.72 -1.01
N SER A 717 -4.34 -54.20 -2.09
CA SER A 717 -3.74 -54.12 -3.41
C SER A 717 -4.06 -52.80 -4.12
N TYR A 718 -3.08 -52.25 -4.86
CA TYR A 718 -3.25 -51.01 -5.60
C TYR A 718 -2.36 -50.96 -6.83
N TYR A 719 -2.79 -50.12 -7.81
CA TYR A 719 -1.98 -49.69 -8.92
C TYR A 719 -1.49 -48.26 -8.75
N VAL A 720 -0.38 -47.91 -9.40
CA VAL A 720 0.11 -46.55 -9.48
C VAL A 720 -0.21 -45.99 -10.87
N TYR A 721 -0.77 -44.79 -10.90
CA TYR A 721 -1.13 -44.07 -12.11
C TYR A 721 -0.36 -42.75 -12.19
N ASN A 722 0.06 -42.36 -13.41
CA ASN A 722 0.49 -41.01 -13.69
C ASN A 722 -0.72 -40.09 -13.66
N ALA A 723 -0.57 -38.94 -13.01
CA ALA A 723 -1.67 -38.03 -12.77
C ALA A 723 -1.22 -36.56 -12.77
N VAL A 724 -2.16 -35.69 -13.02
CA VAL A 724 -2.05 -34.26 -12.67
C VAL A 724 -3.03 -33.99 -11.55
N VAL A 725 -2.50 -33.61 -10.38
CA VAL A 725 -3.29 -33.25 -9.21
C VAL A 725 -3.03 -31.78 -8.91
N ASP A 726 -4.10 -30.99 -8.88
CA ASP A 726 -4.02 -29.53 -8.63
C ASP A 726 -2.95 -28.83 -9.51
N GLY A 727 -2.90 -29.25 -10.78
CA GLY A 727 -1.96 -28.70 -11.76
C GLY A 727 -0.48 -29.06 -11.50
N LYS A 728 -0.20 -30.15 -10.76
CA LYS A 728 1.13 -30.72 -10.58
C LYS A 728 1.17 -32.13 -11.13
N ILE A 729 2.19 -32.44 -11.93
CA ILE A 729 2.46 -33.79 -12.41
C ILE A 729 2.95 -34.61 -11.21
N THR A 730 2.29 -35.76 -10.97
CA THR A 730 2.58 -36.66 -9.87
C THR A 730 2.13 -38.08 -10.19
N THR A 731 2.25 -38.99 -9.24
CA THR A 731 1.63 -40.30 -9.31
C THR A 731 0.63 -40.46 -8.18
N VAL A 732 -0.46 -41.20 -8.43
CA VAL A 732 -1.47 -41.54 -7.45
C VAL A 732 -1.65 -43.05 -7.35
N LYS A 733 -1.97 -43.53 -6.16
CA LYS A 733 -2.32 -44.94 -5.92
C LYS A 733 -3.82 -45.11 -6.10
N VAL A 734 -4.23 -46.12 -6.82
CA VAL A 734 -5.64 -46.45 -6.99
C VAL A 734 -5.87 -47.85 -6.44
N SER A 735 -6.82 -48.01 -5.52
CA SER A 735 -7.15 -49.29 -4.91
C SER A 735 -7.61 -50.29 -5.95
N TYR A 736 -7.08 -51.49 -5.88
CA TYR A 736 -7.51 -52.61 -6.68
C TYR A 736 -8.45 -53.52 -5.88
N ASP A 737 -9.67 -53.59 -6.30
CA ASP A 737 -10.63 -54.58 -5.80
C ASP A 737 -10.85 -55.61 -6.91
N ALA A 738 -10.66 -56.90 -6.57
CA ALA A 738 -10.86 -57.98 -7.52
C ALA A 738 -12.27 -58.04 -8.14
N THR A 739 -13.26 -57.38 -7.50
CA THR A 739 -14.65 -57.36 -7.98
C THR A 739 -14.99 -56.16 -8.81
N THR A 740 -14.29 -55.00 -8.61
CA THR A 740 -14.62 -53.70 -9.25
C THR A 740 -13.51 -53.15 -10.13
N LEU A 741 -12.34 -53.77 -10.19
CA LEU A 741 -11.17 -53.36 -10.95
C LEU A 741 -10.87 -51.83 -10.83
N ASP A 742 -9.74 -51.52 -10.22
CA ASP A 742 -9.22 -50.14 -10.13
C ASP A 742 -10.18 -49.11 -9.48
N ALA A 743 -11.01 -49.55 -8.51
CA ALA A 743 -11.96 -48.69 -7.79
C ALA A 743 -12.94 -47.89 -8.71
N GLY A 744 -13.20 -48.39 -9.93
CA GLY A 744 -14.10 -47.75 -10.88
C GLY A 744 -13.56 -46.49 -11.54
N VAL A 745 -12.24 -46.23 -11.49
CA VAL A 745 -11.63 -45.11 -12.19
C VAL A 745 -11.15 -45.49 -13.58
N GLU A 746 -11.30 -44.58 -14.52
CA GLU A 746 -10.87 -44.74 -15.92
C GLU A 746 -9.69 -43.78 -16.19
N THR A 747 -8.81 -44.15 -17.07
CA THR A 747 -7.74 -43.28 -17.57
C THR A 747 -8.26 -42.22 -18.56
N ASN A 748 -7.52 -41.14 -18.74
CA ASN A 748 -7.89 -40.00 -19.58
C ASN A 748 -9.20 -39.31 -19.13
N ARG A 749 -9.46 -39.35 -17.86
CA ARG A 749 -10.60 -38.71 -17.21
C ARG A 749 -10.15 -37.71 -16.17
N VAL A 750 -10.99 -36.70 -15.98
CA VAL A 750 -10.81 -35.66 -14.95
C VAL A 750 -11.80 -35.95 -13.83
N TYR A 751 -11.29 -36.08 -12.62
CA TYR A 751 -12.07 -36.36 -11.43
C TYR A 751 -12.01 -35.16 -10.47
N GLN A 752 -13.13 -34.90 -9.81
CA GLN A 752 -13.27 -33.95 -8.75
C GLN A 752 -13.68 -34.66 -7.46
N ASN A 753 -13.23 -34.16 -6.31
CA ASN A 753 -13.55 -34.77 -5.01
C ASN A 753 -13.09 -36.22 -4.88
N VAL A 754 -11.90 -36.51 -5.37
CA VAL A 754 -11.31 -37.86 -5.29
C VAL A 754 -11.09 -38.23 -3.84
N LYS A 755 -11.59 -39.39 -3.43
CA LYS A 755 -11.52 -39.89 -2.07
C LYS A 755 -10.26 -40.75 -1.88
N TYR A 756 -9.42 -40.36 -0.92
CA TYR A 756 -8.24 -41.12 -0.53
C TYR A 756 -8.46 -41.79 0.82
N ASN A 757 -8.02 -43.02 0.97
CA ASN A 757 -7.94 -43.64 2.29
C ASN A 757 -6.74 -43.05 3.09
N ASN A 758 -6.60 -43.45 4.36
CA ASN A 758 -5.53 -42.98 5.24
C ASN A 758 -4.10 -43.34 4.76
N LYS A 759 -3.94 -44.21 3.79
CA LYS A 759 -2.67 -44.56 3.12
C LYS A 759 -2.43 -43.76 1.83
N GLY A 760 -3.28 -42.77 1.56
CA GLY A 760 -3.18 -41.98 0.34
C GLY A 760 -3.52 -42.71 -0.94
N THR A 761 -4.34 -43.80 -0.87
CA THR A 761 -4.81 -44.57 -2.02
C THR A 761 -6.24 -44.16 -2.35
N ILE A 762 -6.55 -43.94 -3.61
CA ILE A 762 -7.91 -43.69 -4.08
C ILE A 762 -8.74 -44.92 -3.81
N ALA A 763 -9.68 -44.82 -2.88
CA ALA A 763 -10.53 -45.95 -2.45
C ALA A 763 -11.80 -46.07 -3.29
N THR A 764 -12.36 -44.98 -3.73
CA THR A 764 -13.52 -44.91 -4.63
C THR A 764 -13.28 -43.77 -5.61
N GLY A 765 -13.72 -43.94 -6.86
CA GLY A 765 -13.68 -42.85 -7.83
C GLY A 765 -14.49 -41.63 -7.32
N GLY A 766 -13.96 -40.45 -7.47
CA GLY A 766 -14.73 -39.23 -7.33
C GLY A 766 -15.79 -39.09 -8.42
N ALA A 767 -16.64 -38.08 -8.30
CA ALA A 767 -17.54 -37.75 -9.40
C ALA A 767 -16.72 -37.23 -10.61
N ASP A 768 -17.07 -37.68 -11.80
CA ASP A 768 -16.54 -37.09 -13.02
C ASP A 768 -16.89 -35.61 -13.04
N VAL A 769 -15.95 -34.78 -13.48
CA VAL A 769 -16.21 -33.34 -13.66
C VAL A 769 -17.21 -33.20 -14.81
N THR A 770 -18.40 -32.71 -14.50
CA THR A 770 -19.40 -32.40 -15.53
C THR A 770 -18.96 -31.12 -16.23
N GLY A 771 -18.87 -31.15 -17.55
CA GLY A 771 -18.55 -30.02 -18.40
C GLY A 771 -17.14 -29.99 -18.97
N TYR A 772 -16.40 -31.07 -18.91
CA TYR A 772 -15.22 -31.24 -19.74
C TYR A 772 -15.57 -32.00 -21.04
N ASP A 773 -15.07 -31.52 -22.16
CA ASP A 773 -15.19 -32.16 -23.44
C ASP A 773 -13.93 -33.00 -23.72
N VAL A 774 -14.09 -34.28 -23.86
CA VAL A 774 -13.04 -35.14 -24.43
C VAL A 774 -13.17 -35.09 -25.94
N VAL A 775 -12.20 -34.45 -26.57
CA VAL A 775 -12.11 -34.48 -28.04
C VAL A 775 -11.41 -35.77 -28.46
N GLU A 776 -12.19 -36.80 -28.63
CA GLU A 776 -11.67 -38.19 -28.88
C GLU A 776 -11.30 -38.48 -30.35
N ASN A 777 -11.33 -37.51 -31.25
CA ASN A 777 -11.24 -37.85 -32.67
C ASN A 777 -9.98 -37.33 -33.35
N ASN A 778 -9.26 -38.21 -33.97
CA ASN A 778 -8.01 -37.97 -34.77
C ASN A 778 -8.15 -36.96 -35.92
N THR A 779 -9.36 -36.46 -36.18
CA THR A 779 -9.64 -35.47 -37.24
C THR A 779 -9.89 -34.06 -36.76
N THR A 780 -10.03 -33.87 -35.45
CA THR A 780 -10.32 -32.57 -34.85
C THR A 780 -9.16 -32.10 -33.98
N GLY A 781 -8.52 -30.99 -34.37
CA GLY A 781 -7.37 -30.45 -33.64
C GLY A 781 -7.78 -29.38 -32.63
N ILE A 782 -6.91 -29.12 -31.65
CA ILE A 782 -6.92 -27.95 -30.82
C ILE A 782 -6.09 -26.86 -31.54
N TRP A 783 -6.71 -25.73 -31.83
CA TRP A 783 -6.08 -24.66 -32.59
C TRP A 783 -5.89 -23.41 -31.72
N LYS A 784 -4.67 -22.85 -31.68
CA LYS A 784 -4.46 -21.53 -31.17
C LYS A 784 -4.95 -20.51 -32.18
N LEU A 785 -5.96 -19.74 -31.84
CA LEU A 785 -6.46 -18.63 -32.65
C LEU A 785 -5.55 -17.40 -32.47
N SER A 786 -5.18 -16.76 -33.59
CA SER A 786 -4.24 -15.63 -33.57
C SER A 786 -4.77 -14.47 -32.78
N GLY A 787 -3.94 -13.95 -31.89
CA GLY A 787 -4.10 -12.64 -31.26
C GLY A 787 -4.53 -12.68 -29.80
N GLU A 788 -5.09 -13.77 -29.27
CA GLU A 788 -5.54 -13.88 -27.89
C GLU A 788 -5.49 -15.33 -27.37
N TYR A 789 -5.68 -15.47 -26.05
CA TYR A 789 -5.75 -16.76 -25.34
C TYR A 789 -7.05 -17.50 -25.67
N THR A 790 -7.22 -17.89 -26.94
CA THR A 790 -8.43 -18.58 -27.38
C THR A 790 -8.06 -19.87 -28.07
N ILE A 791 -8.68 -20.97 -27.64
CA ILE A 791 -8.59 -22.28 -28.30
C ILE A 791 -9.89 -22.57 -29.06
N GLY A 792 -9.73 -23.05 -30.29
CA GLY A 792 -10.83 -23.56 -31.06
C GLY A 792 -10.81 -25.07 -31.08
N LEU A 793 -11.96 -25.74 -30.90
CA LEU A 793 -12.14 -27.18 -30.92
C LEU A 793 -13.00 -27.60 -32.12
N ASN A 794 -12.92 -28.89 -32.47
CA ASN A 794 -13.79 -29.54 -33.47
C ASN A 794 -13.68 -28.99 -34.88
N SER A 795 -12.47 -28.65 -35.32
CA SER A 795 -12.24 -28.17 -36.68
C SER A 795 -10.95 -28.68 -37.28
N THR A 796 -10.93 -28.86 -38.60
CA THR A 796 -9.73 -29.17 -39.37
C THR A 796 -8.91 -27.94 -39.72
N THR A 797 -9.45 -26.74 -39.46
CA THR A 797 -8.77 -25.46 -39.70
C THR A 797 -9.16 -24.42 -38.63
N THR A 798 -8.30 -23.45 -38.39
CA THR A 798 -8.55 -22.33 -37.46
C THR A 798 -9.77 -21.48 -37.84
N ALA A 799 -10.13 -21.42 -39.13
CA ALA A 799 -11.25 -20.63 -39.62
C ALA A 799 -12.62 -21.29 -39.37
N ALA A 800 -12.65 -22.60 -39.21
CA ALA A 800 -13.88 -23.39 -39.10
C ALA A 800 -14.15 -23.88 -37.67
N ALA A 801 -13.40 -23.41 -36.66
CA ALA A 801 -13.61 -23.84 -35.28
C ALA A 801 -15.03 -23.48 -34.81
N SER A 802 -15.82 -24.53 -34.51
CA SER A 802 -17.22 -24.40 -34.13
C SER A 802 -17.40 -24.00 -32.67
N THR A 803 -16.42 -24.35 -31.82
CA THR A 803 -16.42 -24.00 -30.39
C THR A 803 -15.13 -23.30 -30.03
N ARG A 804 -15.24 -22.16 -29.36
CA ARG A 804 -14.13 -21.32 -28.97
C ARG A 804 -14.16 -21.15 -27.47
N TYR A 805 -13.00 -21.32 -26.83
CA TYR A 805 -12.81 -21.10 -25.40
C TYR A 805 -11.73 -20.07 -25.18
N THR A 806 -12.01 -19.11 -24.32
CA THR A 806 -11.00 -18.18 -23.81
C THR A 806 -10.21 -18.86 -22.70
N VAL A 807 -8.89 -18.88 -22.82
CA VAL A 807 -7.98 -19.49 -21.86
C VAL A 807 -7.57 -18.44 -20.86
N ALA A 808 -7.76 -18.69 -19.56
CA ALA A 808 -7.28 -17.81 -18.51
C ALA A 808 -5.75 -17.70 -18.54
N SER A 809 -5.21 -16.57 -18.14
CA SER A 809 -3.76 -16.30 -18.15
C SER A 809 -2.94 -17.24 -17.25
N ASP A 810 -3.60 -17.85 -16.25
CA ASP A 810 -3.03 -18.82 -15.31
C ASP A 810 -3.37 -20.28 -15.66
N ALA A 811 -4.03 -20.53 -16.80
CA ALA A 811 -4.39 -21.88 -17.23
C ALA A 811 -3.15 -22.74 -17.45
N LYS A 812 -3.17 -23.96 -16.91
CA LYS A 812 -2.09 -24.92 -17.04
C LYS A 812 -2.44 -25.92 -18.15
N MET A 813 -1.52 -26.13 -19.07
CA MET A 813 -1.66 -27.09 -20.15
C MET A 813 -0.67 -28.24 -19.97
N PHE A 814 -1.13 -29.47 -20.22
CA PHE A 814 -0.32 -30.66 -20.11
C PHE A 814 -0.51 -31.50 -21.37
N ILE A 815 0.57 -32.12 -21.81
CA ILE A 815 0.55 -33.08 -22.93
C ILE A 815 0.71 -34.47 -22.36
N VAL A 816 -0.16 -35.37 -22.76
CA VAL A 816 -0.11 -36.80 -22.40
C VAL A 816 0.23 -37.59 -23.64
N ASP A 817 1.28 -38.39 -23.59
CA ASP A 817 1.66 -39.27 -24.69
C ASP A 817 0.81 -40.55 -24.68
N PRO A 818 0.84 -41.39 -25.73
CA PRO A 818 0.08 -42.65 -25.80
C PRO A 818 0.44 -43.64 -24.69
N ASP A 819 1.61 -43.53 -24.08
CA ASP A 819 2.09 -44.38 -22.99
C ASP A 819 1.65 -43.86 -21.62
N GLY A 820 0.93 -42.73 -21.58
CA GLY A 820 0.42 -42.11 -20.35
C GLY A 820 1.44 -41.29 -19.59
N ASN A 821 2.58 -40.90 -20.20
CA ASN A 821 3.51 -39.99 -19.59
C ASN A 821 3.02 -38.53 -19.79
N ILE A 822 3.23 -37.71 -18.79
CA ILE A 822 2.74 -36.31 -18.74
C ILE A 822 3.91 -35.34 -18.85
N THR A 823 3.80 -34.39 -19.77
CA THR A 823 4.72 -33.26 -19.88
C THR A 823 3.97 -31.93 -19.78
N LYS A 824 4.66 -30.86 -19.24
CA LYS A 824 4.08 -29.54 -19.04
C LYS A 824 4.28 -28.67 -20.27
#